data_978db7b854e1decfa76136c8468c25fd
#
_entry.id   978db7b854e1decfa76136c8468c25fd
#
_cell.length_a   1.000
_cell.length_b   1.000
_cell.length_c   1.000
_cell.angle_alpha   90.00
_cell.angle_beta   90.00
_cell.angle_gamma   90.00
#
_symmetry.space_group_name_H-M   'P 1'
#
loop_
_entity.id
_entity.type
_entity.pdbx_description
1 polymer ?
#
loop_
_entity_poly.entity_id
_entity_poly.type
_entity_poly.pdbx_seq_one_letter_code
_entity_poly.pdbx_strand_id
1 'polypeptide(L)'
;AKLEQEYKAYQNEILENKVQEEIKELEKKDSLEPNLNHIIQGSKYNFGTPLQEVSSAKEEIKTQNAPIPSILEKTNEVEIIDFDESEIEIKKMESINKSIHDFIPIVEELEHPYIEPTPIVKIEELEPLNNQINKQIPIQEKDEITEQDNSFSKEQISQEPSQEITRQKAILAKEIELNKALLREIEQGEMEKPKDFELPPLEFLTNPSHNKQEINESEIDKKIYNLLEKLRRFKIGGDVISTYIGPVVTTFEFRPSADVKVSRILNLQDDLTMALMAKSIRIQAPIPGKDVVGIEVPNDEIQTIYLREILESEVFKNAKSPLTIALGKDIVGNAFVTDLKKLPHLLIAGTTGSGKSVGINSMLLSLLYRNSPKTLRLMMIDPKMLEFSIYNDIPHLLTPVITDPKKAVNALSNMVAEMERRYRLMAEAKTKNIENYNEKMKELGEEELPFIVVIIDELADLMMTAGKDVEFYIGRLAQMARASGIHLIVATQRPSVDVVTGLIKANLPSRISYKVGQKIDSKVILDAMGAESLLGRGDCLFTPPGTSSIVRLHAPFASEFEIEKIVDFLKDQQSVEYDESFLKDQQSMGVTSSESMNNGEYDELYEDAKRVILSDGKTSISYLQRKLNIGYNRAANIIDQLTESGVLSEPNSKGQREIL
;
A
#
# COMPACT_ATOMS: atom_id res chain seq x y z
N ALA A 1 -22.96 -15.30 -27.30
CA ALA A 1 -23.36 -16.67 -26.95
C ALA A 1 -22.38 -17.73 -27.52
N LYS A 2 -22.07 -17.75 -28.86
CA LYS A 2 -21.16 -18.73 -29.45
C LYS A 2 -19.70 -18.49 -29.03
N LEU A 3 -19.24 -17.24 -29.04
CA LEU A 3 -17.92 -16.86 -28.57
C LEU A 3 -17.72 -17.04 -27.03
N GLU A 4 -18.77 -16.88 -26.25
CA GLU A 4 -18.75 -17.17 -24.81
C GLU A 4 -18.66 -18.68 -24.52
N GLN A 5 -19.27 -19.52 -25.35
CA GLN A 5 -19.16 -20.98 -25.21
C GLN A 5 -17.76 -21.46 -25.61
N GLU A 6 -17.17 -20.91 -26.66
CA GLU A 6 -15.80 -21.20 -27.08
C GLU A 6 -14.76 -20.73 -26.05
N TYR A 7 -14.96 -19.55 -25.45
CA TYR A 7 -14.10 -19.07 -24.38
C TYR A 7 -14.18 -19.89 -23.09
N LYS A 8 -15.39 -20.36 -22.72
CA LYS A 8 -15.56 -21.29 -21.57
C LYS A 8 -14.92 -22.65 -21.84
N ALA A 9 -15.03 -23.18 -23.06
CA ALA A 9 -14.38 -24.42 -23.43
C ALA A 9 -12.85 -24.32 -23.34
N TYR A 10 -12.28 -23.22 -23.82
CA TYR A 10 -10.84 -22.95 -23.72
C TYR A 10 -10.35 -22.79 -22.27
N GLN A 11 -11.12 -22.14 -21.41
CA GLN A 11 -10.81 -22.01 -19.97
C GLN A 11 -10.84 -23.37 -19.25
N ASN A 12 -11.78 -24.23 -19.61
CA ASN A 12 -11.86 -25.59 -19.06
C ASN A 12 -10.67 -26.45 -19.51
N GLU A 13 -10.23 -26.34 -20.74
CA GLU A 13 -9.07 -27.07 -21.28
C GLU A 13 -7.78 -26.67 -20.58
N ILE A 14 -7.59 -25.36 -20.28
CA ILE A 14 -6.44 -24.86 -19.46
C ILE A 14 -6.51 -25.43 -18.04
N LEU A 15 -7.69 -25.50 -17.45
CA LEU A 15 -7.86 -26.01 -16.09
C LEU A 15 -7.57 -27.51 -16.03
N GLU A 16 -8.04 -28.29 -17.02
CA GLU A 16 -7.78 -29.73 -17.14
C GLU A 16 -6.27 -30.00 -17.32
N ASN A 17 -5.59 -29.23 -18.14
CA ASN A 17 -4.14 -29.36 -18.33
C ASN A 17 -3.35 -29.05 -17.05
N LYS A 18 -3.72 -28.03 -16.27
CA LYS A 18 -3.10 -27.73 -14.98
C LYS A 18 -3.32 -28.85 -13.95
N VAL A 19 -4.53 -29.39 -13.87
CA VAL A 19 -4.85 -30.53 -12.99
C VAL A 19 -4.04 -31.77 -13.38
N GLN A 20 -3.84 -32.01 -14.67
CA GLN A 20 -3.02 -33.12 -15.16
C GLN A 20 -1.52 -32.95 -14.84
N GLU A 21 -1.00 -31.72 -14.87
CA GLU A 21 0.38 -31.42 -14.44
C GLU A 21 0.55 -31.62 -12.94
N GLU A 22 -0.37 -31.16 -12.11
CA GLU A 22 -0.34 -31.37 -10.66
C GLU A 22 -0.43 -32.86 -10.28
N ILE A 23 -1.25 -33.64 -10.99
CA ILE A 23 -1.34 -35.10 -10.78
C ILE A 23 0.00 -35.76 -11.14
N LYS A 24 0.64 -35.38 -12.23
CA LYS A 24 1.96 -35.90 -12.63
C LYS A 24 3.07 -35.50 -11.62
N GLU A 25 3.00 -34.34 -11.02
CA GLU A 25 3.93 -33.93 -9.96
C GLU A 25 3.71 -34.72 -8.66
N LEU A 26 2.45 -35.00 -8.31
CA LEU A 26 2.12 -35.83 -7.15
C LEU A 26 2.55 -37.30 -7.34
N GLU A 27 2.32 -37.87 -8.52
CA GLU A 27 2.77 -39.23 -8.85
C GLU A 27 4.32 -39.35 -8.88
N LYS A 28 5.02 -38.27 -9.21
CA LYS A 28 6.49 -38.20 -9.13
C LYS A 28 7.02 -38.11 -7.70
N LYS A 29 6.25 -37.49 -6.78
CA LYS A 29 6.57 -37.43 -5.35
C LYS A 29 6.32 -38.76 -4.64
N ASP A 30 5.25 -39.45 -4.97
CA ASP A 30 4.94 -40.79 -4.41
C ASP A 30 5.96 -41.88 -4.81
N SER A 31 6.70 -41.68 -5.90
CA SER A 31 7.76 -42.62 -6.31
C SER A 31 9.09 -42.43 -5.58
N LEU A 32 9.22 -41.38 -4.71
CA LEU A 32 10.47 -41.01 -4.06
C LEU A 32 10.52 -41.23 -2.54
N GLU A 33 9.38 -41.55 -1.85
CA GLU A 33 9.41 -41.82 -0.38
C GLU A 33 8.31 -42.82 0.03
N PRO A 34 8.68 -43.93 0.73
CA PRO A 34 7.72 -44.94 1.22
C PRO A 34 7.10 -44.63 2.59
N ASN A 35 7.14 -43.41 3.13
CA ASN A 35 6.67 -43.13 4.51
C ASN A 35 5.97 -41.80 4.73
N LEU A 36 4.94 -41.48 3.95
CA LEU A 36 4.20 -40.20 4.11
C LEU A 36 2.92 -40.33 4.98
N ASN A 37 2.49 -41.54 5.37
CA ASN A 37 1.27 -41.72 6.13
C ASN A 37 1.29 -41.21 7.58
N HIS A 38 2.47 -40.84 8.12
CA HIS A 38 2.60 -40.31 9.51
C HIS A 38 2.57 -38.78 9.61
N ILE A 39 2.74 -38.04 8.51
CA ILE A 39 2.84 -36.57 8.53
C ILE A 39 1.45 -35.91 8.33
N ILE A 40 0.48 -36.61 7.73
CA ILE A 40 -0.86 -36.06 7.44
C ILE A 40 -1.75 -36.00 8.71
N GLN A 41 -1.44 -36.72 9.78
CA GLN A 41 -2.23 -36.67 11.01
C GLN A 41 -1.93 -35.50 11.97
N GLY A 42 -0.95 -34.65 11.66
CA GLY A 42 -0.51 -33.54 12.53
C GLY A 42 -0.86 -32.13 12.07
N SER A 43 -1.35 -31.93 10.86
CA SER A 43 -1.63 -30.58 10.37
C SER A 43 -3.11 -30.20 10.52
N LYS A 44 -3.37 -29.09 11.20
CA LYS A 44 -4.70 -28.51 11.47
C LYS A 44 -5.34 -27.83 10.23
N TYR A 45 -5.10 -28.30 9.03
CA TYR A 45 -5.78 -27.83 7.83
C TYR A 45 -6.76 -28.90 7.36
N ASN A 46 -8.06 -28.62 7.57
CA ASN A 46 -9.17 -29.42 7.09
C ASN A 46 -9.27 -29.27 5.54
N PHE A 47 -8.56 -30.08 4.80
CA PHE A 47 -8.90 -30.37 3.41
C PHE A 47 -9.92 -31.51 3.40
N GLY A 48 -11.19 -31.16 3.40
CA GLY A 48 -12.29 -32.08 3.53
C GLY A 48 -12.63 -32.80 2.22
N THR A 49 -11.75 -33.64 1.71
CA THR A 49 -12.12 -34.68 0.72
C THR A 49 -11.29 -35.92 1.00
N PRO A 50 -11.92 -37.04 1.34
CA PRO A 50 -11.22 -38.32 1.48
C PRO A 50 -10.65 -38.79 0.15
N LEU A 51 -9.50 -39.44 0.15
CA LEU A 51 -8.82 -40.01 -1.02
C LEU A 51 -9.71 -40.95 -1.89
N GLN A 52 -10.84 -41.44 -1.35
CA GLN A 52 -11.79 -42.24 -2.09
C GLN A 52 -12.60 -41.46 -3.13
N GLU A 53 -12.84 -40.14 -2.95
CA GLU A 53 -13.57 -39.33 -3.95
C GLU A 53 -12.70 -39.00 -5.18
N VAL A 54 -11.37 -38.95 -5.03
CA VAL A 54 -10.46 -38.72 -6.15
C VAL A 54 -10.41 -39.93 -7.11
N SER A 55 -10.60 -41.14 -6.57
CA SER A 55 -10.68 -42.36 -7.40
C SER A 55 -12.03 -42.48 -8.14
N SER A 56 -13.14 -42.04 -7.52
CA SER A 56 -14.44 -41.99 -8.17
C SER A 56 -14.51 -40.91 -9.26
N ALA A 57 -13.83 -39.80 -9.10
CA ALA A 57 -13.70 -38.77 -10.13
C ALA A 57 -12.91 -39.29 -11.37
N LYS A 58 -11.91 -40.16 -11.14
CA LYS A 58 -11.20 -40.83 -12.24
C LYS A 58 -12.10 -41.84 -13.03
N GLU A 59 -13.03 -42.49 -12.36
CA GLU A 59 -13.97 -43.42 -13.02
C GLU A 59 -15.09 -42.69 -13.75
N GLU A 60 -15.61 -41.58 -13.23
CA GLU A 60 -16.63 -40.77 -13.94
C GLU A 60 -16.08 -40.10 -15.20
N ILE A 61 -14.82 -39.72 -15.23
CA ILE A 61 -14.17 -39.15 -16.43
C ILE A 61 -13.98 -40.22 -17.52
N LYS A 62 -13.83 -41.50 -17.15
CA LYS A 62 -13.71 -42.62 -18.12
C LYS A 62 -15.04 -43.08 -18.73
N THR A 63 -16.18 -42.78 -18.10
CA THR A 63 -17.50 -43.24 -18.57
C THR A 63 -18.26 -42.23 -19.45
N GLN A 64 -17.74 -41.02 -19.64
CA GLN A 64 -18.35 -39.99 -20.51
C GLN A 64 -17.69 -39.82 -21.88
N ASN A 65 -17.01 -40.83 -22.39
CA ASN A 65 -16.55 -40.86 -23.79
C ASN A 65 -17.70 -41.18 -24.74
N ALA A 66 -18.51 -40.19 -25.08
CA ALA A 66 -19.33 -40.21 -26.30
C ALA A 66 -18.49 -39.63 -27.46
N PRO A 67 -18.63 -40.16 -28.70
CA PRO A 67 -17.67 -39.88 -29.77
C PRO A 67 -17.74 -38.44 -30.24
N ILE A 68 -16.60 -37.78 -30.25
CA ILE A 68 -16.39 -36.47 -30.87
C ILE A 68 -16.38 -36.66 -32.38
N PRO A 69 -17.14 -35.88 -33.17
CA PRO A 69 -17.09 -35.98 -34.61
C PRO A 69 -15.72 -35.53 -35.14
N SER A 70 -15.15 -36.38 -35.98
CA SER A 70 -13.91 -36.19 -36.70
C SER A 70 -13.97 -34.98 -37.64
N ILE A 71 -13.33 -33.88 -37.25
CA ILE A 71 -12.92 -32.80 -38.15
C ILE A 71 -11.46 -32.52 -37.89
N LEU A 72 -10.59 -33.42 -38.28
CA LEU A 72 -9.14 -33.22 -38.41
C LEU A 72 -8.54 -34.37 -39.22
N GLU A 73 -9.05 -34.56 -40.45
CA GLU A 73 -8.33 -35.26 -41.52
C GLU A 73 -8.19 -34.27 -42.67
N LYS A 74 -7.06 -33.57 -42.72
CA LYS A 74 -6.33 -33.13 -43.92
C LYS A 74 -5.29 -32.09 -43.56
N THR A 75 -4.12 -32.52 -43.17
CA THR A 75 -2.86 -31.93 -43.61
C THR A 75 -1.74 -32.91 -43.23
N ASN A 76 -1.43 -33.75 -44.18
CA ASN A 76 -0.17 -34.49 -44.23
C ASN A 76 0.88 -33.57 -44.82
N GLU A 77 2.12 -33.82 -44.41
CA GLU A 77 3.40 -33.34 -44.93
C GLU A 77 3.86 -31.98 -44.37
N VAL A 78 4.61 -32.07 -43.27
CA VAL A 78 5.64 -31.08 -42.96
C VAL A 78 6.94 -31.84 -42.70
N GLU A 79 7.91 -31.65 -43.59
CA GLU A 79 9.30 -32.10 -43.43
C GLU A 79 9.88 -31.44 -42.15
N ILE A 80 10.47 -32.27 -41.29
CA ILE A 80 11.18 -31.84 -40.09
C ILE A 80 12.55 -31.33 -40.54
N ILE A 81 12.73 -30.01 -40.52
CA ILE A 81 14.02 -29.38 -40.64
C ILE A 81 14.43 -28.97 -39.22
N ASP A 82 15.58 -29.45 -38.75
CA ASP A 82 16.16 -29.08 -37.48
C ASP A 82 16.48 -27.57 -37.45
N PHE A 83 15.74 -26.84 -36.65
CA PHE A 83 16.02 -25.42 -36.35
C PHE A 83 16.24 -25.23 -34.85
N ASP A 84 17.16 -24.29 -34.51
CA ASP A 84 17.51 -23.87 -33.17
C ASP A 84 16.27 -23.34 -32.39
N GLU A 85 16.11 -23.72 -31.12
CA GLU A 85 14.93 -23.40 -30.30
C GLU A 85 14.63 -21.89 -30.22
N SER A 86 15.62 -21.02 -30.37
CA SER A 86 15.47 -19.57 -30.39
C SER A 86 14.72 -19.03 -31.63
N GLU A 87 14.81 -19.68 -32.79
CA GLU A 87 14.07 -19.28 -34.01
C GLU A 87 12.60 -19.71 -33.97
N ILE A 88 12.26 -20.74 -33.20
CA ILE A 88 10.87 -21.22 -33.06
C ILE A 88 10.02 -20.25 -32.24
N GLU A 89 10.59 -19.61 -31.23
CA GLU A 89 9.86 -18.59 -30.42
C GLU A 89 9.58 -17.32 -31.22
N ILE A 90 10.52 -16.84 -32.03
CA ILE A 90 10.33 -15.63 -32.85
C ILE A 90 9.26 -15.87 -33.93
N LYS A 91 9.28 -17.03 -34.60
CA LYS A 91 8.24 -17.37 -35.59
C LYS A 91 6.86 -17.61 -34.99
N LYS A 92 6.77 -18.14 -33.76
CA LYS A 92 5.49 -18.23 -33.03
C LYS A 92 4.94 -16.85 -32.67
N MET A 93 5.77 -15.91 -32.24
CA MET A 93 5.34 -14.53 -31.97
C MET A 93 4.88 -13.79 -33.23
N GLU A 94 5.55 -13.98 -34.35
CA GLU A 94 5.13 -13.36 -35.61
C GLU A 94 3.82 -13.94 -36.14
N SER A 95 3.56 -15.26 -35.99
CA SER A 95 2.30 -15.88 -36.38
C SER A 95 1.13 -15.44 -35.48
N ILE A 96 1.34 -15.22 -34.20
CA ILE A 96 0.34 -14.71 -33.25
C ILE A 96 0.00 -13.25 -33.59
N ASN A 97 1.00 -12.41 -33.89
CA ASN A 97 0.77 -11.03 -34.29
C ASN A 97 0.02 -10.91 -35.63
N LYS A 98 0.29 -11.79 -36.58
CA LYS A 98 -0.45 -11.84 -37.85
C LYS A 98 -1.92 -12.26 -37.68
N SER A 99 -2.20 -13.21 -36.78
CA SER A 99 -3.59 -13.63 -36.46
C SER A 99 -4.39 -12.54 -35.72
N ILE A 100 -3.73 -11.67 -34.95
CA ILE A 100 -4.40 -10.59 -34.22
C ILE A 100 -4.80 -9.45 -35.18
N HIS A 101 -4.01 -9.19 -36.23
CA HIS A 101 -4.36 -8.18 -37.24
C HIS A 101 -5.52 -8.57 -38.16
N ASP A 102 -5.75 -9.86 -38.38
CA ASP A 102 -6.85 -10.35 -39.23
C ASP A 102 -8.21 -10.41 -38.49
N PHE A 103 -8.26 -10.13 -37.16
CA PHE A 103 -9.48 -10.20 -36.35
C PHE A 103 -10.01 -8.86 -35.82
N ILE A 104 -9.45 -7.73 -36.27
CA ILE A 104 -10.03 -6.41 -36.00
C ILE A 104 -10.99 -6.08 -37.13
N PRO A 105 -12.33 -6.11 -36.95
CA PRO A 105 -13.24 -5.59 -37.96
C PRO A 105 -12.99 -4.10 -38.11
N ILE A 106 -12.73 -3.67 -39.31
CA ILE A 106 -12.71 -2.27 -39.71
C ILE A 106 -14.07 -1.69 -39.34
N VAL A 107 -14.10 -0.87 -38.28
CA VAL A 107 -15.26 -0.04 -37.97
C VAL A 107 -15.24 1.05 -39.04
N GLU A 108 -16.13 0.95 -40.03
CA GLU A 108 -16.41 2.05 -40.94
C GLU A 108 -16.77 3.26 -40.10
N GLU A 109 -16.01 4.33 -40.28
CA GLU A 109 -16.32 5.66 -39.75
C GLU A 109 -17.69 6.07 -40.28
N LEU A 110 -18.68 6.03 -39.41
CA LEU A 110 -19.93 6.73 -39.65
C LEU A 110 -19.63 8.23 -39.55
N GLU A 111 -19.62 8.88 -40.68
CA GLU A 111 -19.60 10.34 -40.81
C GLU A 111 -20.75 10.92 -39.97
N HIS A 112 -20.42 11.55 -38.85
CA HIS A 112 -21.35 12.41 -38.15
C HIS A 112 -21.52 13.70 -38.97
N PRO A 113 -22.74 14.16 -39.23
CA PRO A 113 -22.96 15.43 -39.89
C PRO A 113 -22.44 16.56 -38.99
N TYR A 114 -21.59 17.38 -39.60
CA TYR A 114 -21.02 18.59 -39.02
C TYR A 114 -22.16 19.57 -38.69
N ILE A 115 -22.40 19.82 -37.41
CA ILE A 115 -23.33 20.86 -36.94
C ILE A 115 -22.48 22.11 -36.74
N GLU A 116 -22.68 23.12 -37.60
CA GLU A 116 -22.07 24.43 -37.43
C GLU A 116 -22.52 25.06 -36.08
N PRO A 117 -21.58 25.68 -35.33
CA PRO A 117 -21.94 26.38 -34.10
C PRO A 117 -22.72 27.64 -34.42
N THR A 118 -23.93 27.72 -33.91
CA THR A 118 -24.77 28.94 -33.93
C THR A 118 -24.04 30.09 -33.22
N PRO A 119 -24.11 31.33 -33.76
CA PRO A 119 -23.39 32.45 -33.18
C PRO A 119 -23.98 32.86 -31.83
N ILE A 120 -23.10 33.11 -30.87
CA ILE A 120 -23.41 33.64 -29.53
C ILE A 120 -23.97 35.05 -29.71
N VAL A 121 -25.26 35.22 -29.41
CA VAL A 121 -25.91 36.53 -29.28
C VAL A 121 -25.44 37.12 -27.95
N LYS A 122 -24.77 38.27 -28.01
CA LYS A 122 -24.46 39.11 -26.85
C LYS A 122 -25.77 39.63 -26.25
N ILE A 123 -26.04 39.31 -25.00
CA ILE A 123 -27.07 39.94 -24.20
C ILE A 123 -26.45 41.20 -23.63
N GLU A 124 -26.92 42.35 -24.15
CA GLU A 124 -26.68 43.67 -23.58
C GLU A 124 -27.41 43.82 -22.24
N GLU A 125 -26.77 44.57 -21.37
CA GLU A 125 -27.22 44.98 -20.05
C GLU A 125 -28.64 45.52 -20.06
N LEU A 126 -29.51 45.03 -19.17
CA LEU A 126 -30.75 45.70 -18.78
C LEU A 126 -30.72 45.97 -17.28
N GLU A 127 -30.72 47.25 -16.95
CA GLU A 127 -30.80 47.81 -15.61
C GLU A 127 -32.08 47.41 -14.85
N PRO A 128 -32.11 47.55 -13.51
CA PRO A 128 -33.21 47.07 -12.67
C PRO A 128 -34.33 48.09 -12.63
N LEU A 129 -35.54 47.68 -12.97
CA LEU A 129 -36.75 48.42 -12.70
C LEU A 129 -37.32 48.04 -11.32
N ASN A 130 -37.14 49.01 -10.40
CA ASN A 130 -37.78 49.08 -9.11
C ASN A 130 -39.10 49.82 -9.28
N ASN A 131 -40.20 49.34 -8.74
CA ASN A 131 -41.23 50.05 -8.02
C ASN A 131 -42.67 49.49 -8.16
N GLN A 132 -43.20 49.26 -6.98
CA GLN A 132 -44.58 49.47 -6.58
C GLN A 132 -45.69 48.55 -7.15
N ILE A 133 -46.31 47.81 -6.26
CA ILE A 133 -47.71 48.03 -5.88
C ILE A 133 -48.00 47.30 -4.55
N ASN A 134 -48.14 48.11 -3.51
CA ASN A 134 -48.89 47.83 -2.31
C ASN A 134 -50.36 47.82 -2.62
N LYS A 135 -51.11 46.79 -2.27
CA LYS A 135 -52.54 46.95 -1.90
C LYS A 135 -52.94 45.86 -0.91
N GLN A 136 -53.26 46.35 0.28
CA GLN A 136 -53.97 45.71 1.36
C GLN A 136 -55.41 45.37 0.92
N ILE A 137 -55.92 44.24 1.41
CA ILE A 137 -57.40 44.06 1.70
C ILE A 137 -57.50 43.01 2.83
N PRO A 138 -58.53 43.08 3.69
CA PRO A 138 -58.39 42.89 5.14
C PRO A 138 -58.99 41.60 5.69
N ILE A 139 -58.64 41.38 6.95
CA ILE A 139 -59.18 40.40 7.89
C ILE A 139 -60.67 40.58 8.10
N GLN A 140 -61.52 39.54 8.05
CA GLN A 140 -62.77 39.44 8.79
C GLN A 140 -62.86 38.09 9.52
N GLU A 141 -63.21 38.27 10.79
CA GLU A 141 -63.50 37.24 11.80
C GLU A 141 -64.93 36.70 11.66
N LYS A 142 -65.07 35.49 12.28
CA LYS A 142 -66.30 34.90 12.89
C LYS A 142 -67.39 34.35 11.97
N ASP A 143 -67.75 33.08 12.14
CA ASP A 143 -68.85 32.74 13.05
C ASP A 143 -68.93 31.22 13.31
N GLU A 144 -69.27 30.89 14.57
CA GLU A 144 -69.68 29.59 15.11
C GLU A 144 -71.02 29.14 14.51
N ILE A 145 -71.21 27.84 14.25
CA ILE A 145 -72.52 27.17 14.38
C ILE A 145 -72.30 25.65 14.64
N THR A 146 -72.67 25.28 15.82
CA THR A 146 -73.30 24.07 16.43
C THR A 146 -73.52 22.79 15.63
N GLU A 147 -73.37 21.75 16.40
CA GLU A 147 -73.72 20.32 16.37
C GLU A 147 -75.00 19.96 15.58
N GLN A 148 -74.92 18.83 14.87
CA GLN A 148 -75.95 17.78 15.01
C GLN A 148 -75.44 16.42 14.47
N ASP A 149 -75.71 15.38 15.29
CA ASP A 149 -75.62 13.97 15.12
C ASP A 149 -75.97 13.40 13.73
N ASN A 150 -75.21 12.39 13.31
CA ASN A 150 -75.78 11.14 12.87
C ASN A 150 -74.80 9.95 12.88
N SER A 151 -75.18 8.97 13.65
CA SER A 151 -74.64 7.62 13.80
C SER A 151 -74.71 6.81 12.51
N PHE A 152 -73.59 6.17 12.11
CA PHE A 152 -73.62 4.87 11.44
C PHE A 152 -72.35 4.10 11.66
N SER A 153 -72.51 2.96 12.24
CA SER A 153 -71.80 1.65 12.24
C SER A 153 -70.29 1.53 12.09
N LYS A 154 -69.68 0.95 13.12
CA LYS A 154 -68.37 0.36 13.27
C LYS A 154 -68.09 -0.70 12.22
N GLU A 155 -66.99 -0.56 11.48
CA GLU A 155 -66.14 -1.68 11.07
C GLU A 155 -64.76 -1.47 11.67
N GLN A 156 -64.35 -2.45 12.48
CA GLN A 156 -63.03 -2.50 13.11
C GLN A 156 -61.99 -2.82 12.09
N ILE A 157 -61.23 -1.82 11.66
CA ILE A 157 -59.93 -2.00 11.06
C ILE A 157 -58.92 -1.83 12.20
N SER A 158 -58.27 -2.94 12.58
CA SER A 158 -57.18 -2.97 13.52
C SER A 158 -56.05 -2.08 13.02
N GLN A 159 -55.90 -0.90 13.58
CA GLN A 159 -54.72 -0.07 13.43
C GLN A 159 -53.64 -0.65 14.33
N GLU A 160 -52.59 -1.22 13.70
CA GLU A 160 -51.28 -1.35 14.38
C GLU A 160 -50.83 0.06 14.82
N PRO A 161 -50.27 0.19 16.03
CA PRO A 161 -49.83 1.51 16.50
C PRO A 161 -48.66 1.97 15.63
N SER A 162 -48.88 2.94 14.79
CA SER A 162 -47.83 3.73 14.17
C SER A 162 -47.07 4.42 15.30
N GLN A 163 -45.90 3.87 15.66
CA GLN A 163 -44.98 4.57 16.55
C GLN A 163 -44.61 5.90 15.89
N GLU A 164 -45.06 7.00 16.47
CA GLU A 164 -44.63 8.33 16.13
C GLU A 164 -43.11 8.38 16.22
N ILE A 165 -42.44 8.71 15.12
CA ILE A 165 -41.02 8.96 15.08
C ILE A 165 -40.77 10.24 15.87
N THR A 166 -40.41 10.09 17.15
CA THR A 166 -39.94 11.20 17.96
C THR A 166 -38.73 11.80 17.25
N ARG A 167 -38.78 13.08 16.89
CA ARG A 167 -37.63 13.79 16.28
C ARG A 167 -36.47 13.77 17.28
N GLN A 168 -35.51 12.89 17.06
CA GLN A 168 -34.26 12.91 17.81
C GLN A 168 -33.46 14.13 17.39
N LYS A 169 -33.03 14.93 18.38
CA LYS A 169 -32.05 16.01 18.14
C LYS A 169 -30.69 15.40 17.95
N ALA A 170 -29.93 15.94 16.98
CA ALA A 170 -28.56 15.54 16.75
C ALA A 170 -27.67 15.79 17.99
N ILE A 171 -27.05 14.74 18.51
CA ILE A 171 -25.99 14.86 19.53
C ILE A 171 -24.66 14.91 18.77
N LEU A 172 -24.08 16.11 18.67
CA LEU A 172 -22.85 16.35 17.96
C LEU A 172 -21.65 16.02 18.85
N ALA A 173 -20.85 15.04 18.43
CA ALA A 173 -19.60 14.69 19.08
C ALA A 173 -18.42 15.34 18.34
N LYS A 174 -17.48 15.92 19.09
CA LYS A 174 -16.35 16.71 18.56
C LYS A 174 -15.02 15.95 18.64
N GLU A 175 -14.91 14.87 19.37
CA GLU A 175 -13.67 14.14 19.59
C GLU A 175 -13.91 12.62 19.54
N ILE A 176 -12.92 11.90 19.06
CA ILE A 176 -12.88 10.43 19.08
C ILE A 176 -11.81 10.02 20.09
N GLU A 177 -12.19 9.32 21.15
CA GLU A 177 -11.28 8.95 22.23
C GLU A 177 -10.06 8.14 21.76
N LEU A 178 -10.23 7.24 20.79
CA LEU A 178 -9.12 6.50 20.20
C LEU A 178 -8.11 7.43 19.54
N ASN A 179 -8.56 8.38 18.73
CA ASN A 179 -7.68 9.32 18.03
C ASN A 179 -6.96 10.22 19.04
N LYS A 180 -7.66 10.66 20.07
CA LYS A 180 -7.09 11.46 21.16
C LYS A 180 -6.02 10.68 21.95
N ALA A 181 -6.23 9.40 22.20
CA ALA A 181 -5.25 8.54 22.84
C ALA A 181 -3.98 8.41 21.98
N LEU A 182 -4.11 8.15 20.67
CA LEU A 182 -2.98 8.06 19.74
C LEU A 182 -2.20 9.38 19.62
N LEU A 183 -2.91 10.52 19.60
CA LEU A 183 -2.27 11.85 19.57
C LEU A 183 -1.56 12.19 20.88
N ARG A 184 -2.03 11.70 22.04
CA ARG A 184 -1.33 11.86 23.34
C ARG A 184 -0.01 11.11 23.43
N GLU A 185 0.17 10.06 22.63
CA GLU A 185 1.44 9.35 22.56
C GLU A 185 2.55 10.15 21.85
N ILE A 186 2.19 11.21 21.12
CA ILE A 186 3.17 12.09 20.45
C ILE A 186 3.93 12.87 21.53
N GLU A 187 5.25 12.75 21.52
CA GLU A 187 6.10 13.49 22.41
C GLU A 187 6.01 14.99 22.10
N GLN A 188 5.57 15.78 23.08
CA GLN A 188 5.42 17.22 22.95
C GLN A 188 6.68 17.95 23.44
N GLY A 189 7.03 19.02 22.77
CA GLY A 189 8.16 19.88 23.11
C GLY A 189 8.56 20.75 21.92
N GLU A 190 9.45 21.69 22.17
CA GLU A 190 10.03 22.47 21.08
C GLU A 190 10.98 21.59 20.26
N MET A 191 10.82 21.61 18.95
CA MET A 191 11.74 20.98 18.01
C MET A 191 13.00 21.87 17.86
N GLU A 192 14.17 21.27 17.98
CA GLU A 192 15.44 21.97 17.72
C GLU A 192 15.52 22.31 16.22
N LYS A 193 15.47 23.60 15.90
CA LYS A 193 15.60 24.07 14.50
C LYS A 193 17.05 23.95 14.05
N PRO A 194 17.31 23.52 12.79
CA PRO A 194 18.66 23.52 12.24
C PRO A 194 19.23 24.95 12.23
N LYS A 195 20.52 25.09 12.56
CA LYS A 195 21.20 26.41 12.62
C LYS A 195 21.76 26.83 11.27
N ASP A 196 22.18 25.85 10.46
CA ASP A 196 22.91 26.06 9.20
C ASP A 196 22.07 25.74 7.98
N PHE A 197 20.74 25.65 8.14
CA PHE A 197 19.82 25.30 7.07
C PHE A 197 18.45 25.92 7.32
N GLU A 198 17.88 26.55 6.29
CA GLU A 198 16.56 27.15 6.38
C GLU A 198 15.48 26.14 5.98
N LEU A 199 14.49 25.97 6.86
CA LEU A 199 13.34 25.13 6.56
C LEU A 199 12.41 25.85 5.57
N PRO A 200 11.71 25.11 4.68
CA PRO A 200 10.82 25.74 3.71
C PRO A 200 9.75 26.60 4.40
N PRO A 201 9.46 27.81 3.91
CA PRO A 201 8.40 28.64 4.43
C PRO A 201 7.01 28.07 4.13
N LEU A 202 6.08 28.19 5.08
CA LEU A 202 4.69 27.69 4.92
C LEU A 202 3.91 28.41 3.81
N GLU A 203 4.38 29.61 3.41
CA GLU A 203 3.82 30.40 2.31
C GLU A 203 3.94 29.72 0.93
N PHE A 204 4.80 28.72 0.79
CA PHE A 204 4.87 27.91 -0.42
C PHE A 204 3.65 27.00 -0.58
N LEU A 205 2.96 26.69 0.51
CA LEU A 205 1.76 25.88 0.53
C LEU A 205 0.50 26.76 0.47
N THR A 206 -0.47 26.29 -0.26
CA THR A 206 -1.77 26.96 -0.44
C THR A 206 -2.46 27.21 0.91
N ASN A 207 -2.91 28.44 1.10
CA ASN A 207 -3.65 28.82 2.28
C ASN A 207 -5.08 28.22 2.18
N PRO A 208 -5.55 27.50 3.19
CA PRO A 208 -6.89 26.94 3.19
C PRO A 208 -7.93 28.06 3.09
N SER A 209 -8.90 27.88 2.23
CA SER A 209 -10.05 28.79 2.20
C SER A 209 -10.85 28.62 3.51
N HIS A 210 -11.04 29.70 4.25
CA HIS A 210 -11.71 29.70 5.57
C HIS A 210 -13.25 29.48 5.49
N ASN A 211 -13.75 28.83 4.46
CA ASN A 211 -15.16 28.42 4.42
C ASN A 211 -15.39 27.30 5.44
N LYS A 212 -15.48 27.67 6.72
CA LYS A 212 -16.08 26.78 7.72
C LYS A 212 -17.52 26.57 7.28
N GLN A 213 -17.85 25.35 6.86
CA GLN A 213 -19.26 24.98 6.71
C GLN A 213 -19.95 25.27 8.03
N GLU A 214 -20.91 26.19 8.01
CA GLU A 214 -21.82 26.35 9.15
C GLU A 214 -22.62 25.05 9.27
N ILE A 215 -22.48 24.42 10.42
CA ILE A 215 -23.18 23.18 10.71
C ILE A 215 -24.67 23.48 10.80
N ASN A 216 -25.41 23.10 9.77
CA ASN A 216 -26.86 23.24 9.77
C ASN A 216 -27.51 22.04 10.49
N GLU A 217 -27.78 22.19 11.78
CA GLU A 217 -28.36 21.12 12.60
C GLU A 217 -29.65 20.55 11.99
N SER A 218 -30.47 21.40 11.31
CA SER A 218 -31.70 20.94 10.69
C SER A 218 -31.48 20.00 9.49
N GLU A 219 -30.36 20.14 8.78
CA GLU A 219 -29.99 19.22 7.69
C GLU A 219 -29.49 17.88 8.25
N ILE A 220 -28.80 17.92 9.37
CA ILE A 220 -28.34 16.71 10.05
C ILE A 220 -29.52 15.93 10.59
N ASP A 221 -30.49 16.60 11.24
CA ASP A 221 -31.72 15.98 11.71
C ASP A 221 -32.50 15.31 10.56
N LYS A 222 -32.53 15.93 9.38
CA LYS A 222 -33.12 15.33 8.17
C LYS A 222 -32.34 14.10 7.71
N LYS A 223 -31.00 14.15 7.73
CA LYS A 223 -30.14 12.99 7.37
C LYS A 223 -30.32 11.82 8.35
N ILE A 224 -30.40 12.11 9.67
CA ILE A 224 -30.71 11.11 10.70
C ILE A 224 -32.08 10.47 10.45
N TYR A 225 -33.11 11.31 10.24
CA TYR A 225 -34.46 10.83 9.96
C TYR A 225 -34.51 9.92 8.73
N ASN A 226 -33.87 10.32 7.63
CA ASN A 226 -33.81 9.55 6.41
C ASN A 226 -33.07 8.20 6.62
N LEU A 227 -31.95 8.20 7.35
CA LEU A 227 -31.22 7.00 7.66
C LEU A 227 -32.07 6.01 8.49
N LEU A 228 -32.72 6.52 9.56
CA LEU A 228 -33.57 5.69 10.42
C LEU A 228 -34.79 5.16 9.65
N GLU A 229 -35.42 5.97 8.78
CA GLU A 229 -36.53 5.53 7.93
C GLU A 229 -36.10 4.37 7.01
N LYS A 230 -34.91 4.48 6.35
CA LYS A 230 -34.40 3.42 5.49
C LYS A 230 -34.08 2.15 6.27
N LEU A 231 -33.43 2.27 7.44
CA LEU A 231 -33.14 1.13 8.30
C LEU A 231 -34.43 0.41 8.73
N ARG A 232 -35.46 1.15 9.09
CA ARG A 232 -36.77 0.57 9.45
C ARG A 232 -37.44 -0.16 8.26
N ARG A 233 -37.32 0.35 7.04
CA ARG A 233 -37.78 -0.35 5.83
C ARG A 233 -37.09 -1.71 5.65
N PHE A 234 -35.84 -1.82 6.06
CA PHE A 234 -35.09 -3.09 6.10
C PHE A 234 -35.35 -3.91 7.38
N LYS A 235 -36.32 -3.50 8.20
CA LYS A 235 -36.65 -4.12 9.48
C LYS A 235 -35.47 -4.13 10.46
N ILE A 236 -34.69 -3.05 10.48
CA ILE A 236 -33.63 -2.77 11.45
C ILE A 236 -34.15 -1.70 12.40
N GLY A 237 -34.40 -2.08 13.66
CA GLY A 237 -34.74 -1.16 14.75
C GLY A 237 -33.50 -0.62 15.43
N GLY A 238 -33.60 0.57 15.99
CA GLY A 238 -32.53 1.23 16.73
C GLY A 238 -32.56 2.74 16.60
N ASP A 239 -31.59 3.40 17.25
CA ASP A 239 -31.51 4.86 17.33
C ASP A 239 -30.07 5.35 17.08
N VAL A 240 -29.95 6.59 16.57
CA VAL A 240 -28.67 7.29 16.44
C VAL A 240 -28.34 7.96 17.77
N ILE A 241 -27.21 7.55 18.37
CA ILE A 241 -26.79 8.04 19.71
C ILE A 241 -25.93 9.28 19.58
N SER A 242 -25.02 9.31 18.60
CA SER A 242 -24.13 10.44 18.34
C SER A 242 -23.84 10.58 16.86
N THR A 243 -23.45 11.78 16.44
CA THR A 243 -23.10 12.10 15.07
C THR A 243 -21.81 12.89 15.04
N TYR A 244 -20.88 12.47 14.17
CA TYR A 244 -19.62 13.16 13.90
C TYR A 244 -19.70 13.76 12.49
N ILE A 245 -19.45 15.06 12.39
CA ILE A 245 -19.46 15.79 11.12
C ILE A 245 -18.03 16.14 10.77
N GLY A 246 -17.55 15.55 9.70
CA GLY A 246 -16.20 15.81 9.19
C GLY A 246 -16.20 16.52 7.84
N PRO A 247 -15.01 16.81 7.32
CA PRO A 247 -14.86 17.50 6.02
C PRO A 247 -15.27 16.64 4.83
N VAL A 248 -15.28 15.32 4.98
CA VAL A 248 -15.51 14.38 3.87
C VAL A 248 -16.73 13.49 4.11
N VAL A 249 -16.93 13.05 5.35
CA VAL A 249 -18.01 12.13 5.73
C VAL A 249 -18.73 12.62 6.98
N THR A 250 -20.02 12.25 7.09
CA THR A 250 -20.78 12.32 8.34
C THR A 250 -20.93 10.90 8.87
N THR A 251 -20.54 10.67 10.13
CA THR A 251 -20.61 9.37 10.79
C THR A 251 -21.72 9.35 11.82
N PHE A 252 -22.64 8.41 11.69
CA PHE A 252 -23.73 8.18 12.63
C PHE A 252 -23.42 6.96 13.49
N GLU A 253 -23.33 7.14 14.82
CA GLU A 253 -23.26 6.02 15.76
C GLU A 253 -24.67 5.51 16.01
N PHE A 254 -25.00 4.40 15.37
CA PHE A 254 -26.29 3.75 15.46
C PHE A 254 -26.25 2.62 16.47
N ARG A 255 -27.15 2.67 17.47
CA ARG A 255 -27.38 1.59 18.44
C ARG A 255 -28.52 0.72 17.93
N PRO A 256 -28.27 -0.51 17.49
CA PRO A 256 -29.32 -1.40 17.05
C PRO A 256 -30.15 -1.91 18.24
N SER A 257 -31.42 -2.23 17.99
CA SER A 257 -32.28 -2.91 18.96
C SER A 257 -31.71 -4.30 19.29
N ALA A 258 -32.02 -4.83 20.48
CA ALA A 258 -31.44 -6.08 21.01
C ALA A 258 -31.70 -7.32 20.14
N ASP A 259 -32.74 -7.31 19.32
CA ASP A 259 -33.10 -8.40 18.40
C ASP A 259 -32.35 -8.35 17.06
N VAL A 260 -31.58 -7.27 16.80
CA VAL A 260 -30.88 -7.06 15.53
C VAL A 260 -29.44 -7.58 15.61
N LYS A 261 -29.10 -8.54 14.75
CA LYS A 261 -27.72 -9.03 14.60
C LYS A 261 -26.91 -8.03 13.80
N VAL A 262 -25.69 -7.70 14.27
CA VAL A 262 -24.75 -6.79 13.59
C VAL A 262 -24.42 -7.23 12.15
N SER A 263 -24.29 -8.54 11.92
CA SER A 263 -24.06 -9.08 10.57
C SER A 263 -25.16 -8.73 9.57
N ARG A 264 -26.41 -8.56 10.05
CA ARG A 264 -27.52 -8.15 9.19
C ARG A 264 -27.35 -6.69 8.73
N ILE A 265 -26.85 -5.81 9.61
CA ILE A 265 -26.58 -4.42 9.27
C ILE A 265 -25.41 -4.36 8.27
N LEU A 266 -24.33 -5.09 8.50
CA LEU A 266 -23.17 -5.15 7.59
C LEU A 266 -23.56 -5.58 6.17
N ASN A 267 -24.47 -6.56 6.06
CA ASN A 267 -24.93 -7.06 4.75
C ASN A 267 -25.85 -6.07 4.00
N LEU A 268 -26.37 -5.04 4.67
CA LEU A 268 -27.20 -4.00 4.05
C LEU A 268 -26.40 -2.80 3.52
N GLN A 269 -25.08 -2.85 3.51
CA GLN A 269 -24.24 -1.74 3.09
C GLN A 269 -24.58 -1.24 1.69
N ASP A 270 -24.72 -2.15 0.73
CA ASP A 270 -25.01 -1.83 -0.67
C ASP A 270 -26.47 -1.33 -0.81
N ASP A 271 -27.42 -1.95 -0.10
CA ASP A 271 -28.83 -1.54 -0.06
C ASP A 271 -28.98 -0.12 0.52
N LEU A 272 -28.25 0.18 1.60
CA LEU A 272 -28.24 1.52 2.20
C LEU A 272 -27.58 2.54 1.28
N THR A 273 -26.50 2.17 0.58
CA THR A 273 -25.83 3.02 -0.42
C THR A 273 -26.81 3.44 -1.50
N MET A 274 -27.58 2.50 -2.03
CA MET A 274 -28.63 2.76 -3.03
C MET A 274 -29.78 3.58 -2.42
N ALA A 275 -30.26 3.22 -1.24
CA ALA A 275 -31.41 3.88 -0.61
C ALA A 275 -31.15 5.33 -0.21
N LEU A 276 -29.91 5.67 0.13
CA LEU A 276 -29.46 7.03 0.48
C LEU A 276 -28.85 7.77 -0.72
N MET A 277 -28.83 7.16 -1.91
CA MET A 277 -28.23 7.73 -3.13
C MET A 277 -26.77 8.19 -2.93
N ALA A 278 -26.05 7.52 -2.03
CA ALA A 278 -24.68 7.85 -1.70
C ALA A 278 -23.71 7.20 -2.70
N LYS A 279 -22.53 7.80 -2.91
CA LYS A 279 -21.46 7.20 -3.75
C LYS A 279 -20.92 5.90 -3.17
N SER A 280 -20.83 5.83 -1.86
CA SER A 280 -20.38 4.67 -1.10
C SER A 280 -20.74 4.92 0.37
N ILE A 281 -21.08 3.89 1.10
CA ILE A 281 -21.29 3.93 2.55
C ILE A 281 -20.34 2.92 3.17
N ARG A 282 -19.70 3.26 4.28
CA ARG A 282 -18.91 2.31 5.05
C ARG A 282 -19.59 2.07 6.39
N ILE A 283 -19.71 0.80 6.75
CA ILE A 283 -20.26 0.40 8.05
C ILE A 283 -19.12 -0.18 8.89
N GLN A 284 -18.84 0.46 10.02
CA GLN A 284 -17.83 0.01 10.99
C GLN A 284 -18.49 -0.69 12.16
N ALA A 285 -18.25 -1.99 12.28
CA ALA A 285 -18.77 -2.80 13.40
C ALA A 285 -17.88 -4.02 13.66
N PRO A 286 -17.56 -4.31 14.93
CA PRO A 286 -17.87 -3.53 16.13
C PRO A 286 -17.00 -2.28 16.28
N ILE A 287 -17.48 -1.28 17.03
CA ILE A 287 -16.64 -0.19 17.54
C ILE A 287 -16.13 -0.63 18.93
N PRO A 288 -14.81 -0.72 19.14
CA PRO A 288 -14.28 -1.19 20.42
C PRO A 288 -14.76 -0.35 21.61
N GLY A 289 -15.27 -1.02 22.64
CA GLY A 289 -15.76 -0.39 23.86
C GLY A 289 -17.12 0.27 23.78
N LYS A 290 -17.84 0.16 22.62
CA LYS A 290 -19.17 0.72 22.43
C LYS A 290 -20.16 -0.33 21.93
N ASP A 291 -21.43 -0.13 22.25
CA ASP A 291 -22.58 -0.94 21.81
C ASP A 291 -23.27 -0.39 20.57
N VAL A 292 -22.51 0.28 19.70
CA VAL A 292 -22.99 0.97 18.50
C VAL A 292 -22.27 0.51 17.24
N VAL A 293 -22.90 0.79 16.11
CA VAL A 293 -22.36 0.60 14.76
C VAL A 293 -22.13 1.97 14.16
N GLY A 294 -20.97 2.23 13.61
CA GLY A 294 -20.66 3.46 12.86
C GLY A 294 -21.12 3.33 11.42
N ILE A 295 -22.02 4.20 10.99
CA ILE A 295 -22.48 4.31 9.61
C ILE A 295 -21.92 5.60 9.03
N GLU A 296 -20.97 5.49 8.12
CA GLU A 296 -20.24 6.60 7.52
C GLU A 296 -20.84 6.92 6.16
N VAL A 297 -21.43 8.09 6.02
CA VAL A 297 -22.10 8.57 4.80
C VAL A 297 -21.31 9.75 4.24
N PRO A 298 -20.97 9.76 2.95
CA PRO A 298 -20.29 10.90 2.32
C PRO A 298 -21.10 12.18 2.44
N ASN A 299 -20.41 13.30 2.62
CA ASN A 299 -21.01 14.61 2.53
C ASN A 299 -21.36 14.92 1.08
N ASP A 300 -22.36 15.75 0.87
CA ASP A 300 -22.76 16.21 -0.46
C ASP A 300 -21.63 17.04 -1.09
N GLU A 301 -21.01 17.91 -0.30
CA GLU A 301 -19.81 18.65 -0.63
C GLU A 301 -18.62 18.13 0.17
N ILE A 302 -17.60 17.63 -0.54
CA ILE A 302 -16.36 17.12 0.05
C ILE A 302 -15.33 18.24 0.04
N GLN A 303 -14.78 18.55 1.22
CA GLN A 303 -13.75 19.57 1.37
C GLN A 303 -12.36 18.99 1.04
N THR A 304 -11.54 19.76 0.33
CA THR A 304 -10.12 19.47 0.17
C THR A 304 -9.37 19.84 1.45
N ILE A 305 -8.58 18.92 1.96
CA ILE A 305 -7.72 19.14 3.11
C ILE A 305 -6.35 19.53 2.58
N TYR A 306 -5.87 20.72 2.94
CA TYR A 306 -4.57 21.22 2.51
C TYR A 306 -3.48 20.83 3.50
N LEU A 307 -2.28 20.50 2.99
CA LEU A 307 -1.15 20.13 3.84
C LEU A 307 -0.81 21.25 4.84
N ARG A 308 -0.89 22.50 4.42
CA ARG A 308 -0.65 23.65 5.28
C ARG A 308 -1.48 23.63 6.56
N GLU A 309 -2.75 23.25 6.49
CA GLU A 309 -3.62 23.17 7.67
C GLU A 309 -3.10 22.20 8.74
N ILE A 310 -2.49 21.10 8.30
CA ILE A 310 -1.93 20.10 9.21
C ILE A 310 -0.61 20.59 9.78
N LEU A 311 0.26 21.18 8.96
CA LEU A 311 1.56 21.71 9.42
C LEU A 311 1.39 22.92 10.37
N GLU A 312 0.33 23.71 10.20
CA GLU A 312 -0.02 24.84 11.08
C GLU A 312 -0.72 24.40 12.38
N SER A 313 -1.21 23.16 12.46
CA SER A 313 -1.90 22.67 13.65
C SER A 313 -0.99 22.62 14.87
N GLU A 314 -1.57 22.85 16.05
CA GLU A 314 -0.85 22.78 17.33
C GLU A 314 -0.22 21.38 17.55
N VAL A 315 -0.89 20.33 17.10
CA VAL A 315 -0.39 18.94 17.26
C VAL A 315 0.90 18.72 16.46
N PHE A 316 1.02 19.31 15.26
CA PHE A 316 2.23 19.20 14.46
C PHE A 316 3.33 20.13 14.96
N LYS A 317 3.01 21.39 15.26
CA LYS A 317 3.99 22.39 15.75
C LYS A 317 4.65 21.98 17.04
N ASN A 318 3.86 21.47 17.99
CA ASN A 318 4.32 21.08 19.31
C ASN A 318 4.91 19.67 19.38
N ALA A 319 4.94 18.92 18.28
CA ALA A 319 5.56 17.61 18.23
C ALA A 319 7.10 17.75 18.25
N LYS A 320 7.77 17.10 19.20
CA LYS A 320 9.23 17.18 19.39
C LYS A 320 9.99 16.35 18.35
N SER A 321 9.42 15.23 17.90
CA SER A 321 10.11 14.30 17.01
C SER A 321 10.42 14.91 15.65
N PRO A 322 11.65 14.81 15.14
CA PRO A 322 12.00 15.22 13.79
C PRO A 322 11.29 14.38 12.71
N LEU A 323 10.88 13.16 13.04
CA LEU A 323 10.19 12.26 12.11
C LEU A 323 8.64 12.28 12.25
N THR A 324 8.09 13.39 12.74
CA THR A 324 6.64 13.60 12.74
C THR A 324 6.14 13.83 11.31
N ILE A 325 5.14 13.04 10.90
CA ILE A 325 4.51 13.10 9.58
C ILE A 325 3.02 13.45 9.69
N ALA A 326 2.55 14.24 8.72
CA ALA A 326 1.13 14.58 8.56
C ALA A 326 0.40 13.44 7.87
N LEU A 327 -0.61 12.86 8.53
CA LEU A 327 -1.49 11.84 7.92
C LEU A 327 -2.80 12.45 7.40
N GLY A 328 -3.19 13.66 7.86
CA GLY A 328 -4.34 14.38 7.40
C GLY A 328 -5.33 14.79 8.48
N LYS A 329 -6.61 14.61 8.23
CA LYS A 329 -7.68 14.86 9.22
C LYS A 329 -8.47 13.59 9.49
N ASP A 330 -8.96 13.47 10.71
CA ASP A 330 -9.89 12.40 11.10
C ASP A 330 -11.33 12.70 10.63
N ILE A 331 -12.25 11.78 10.89
CA ILE A 331 -13.67 11.89 10.50
C ILE A 331 -14.41 13.03 11.21
N VAL A 332 -13.80 13.73 12.15
CA VAL A 332 -14.34 14.92 12.82
C VAL A 332 -13.73 16.21 12.28
N GLY A 333 -12.62 16.09 11.54
CA GLY A 333 -11.89 17.22 10.96
C GLY A 333 -10.71 17.70 11.80
N ASN A 334 -10.33 16.98 12.87
CA ASN A 334 -9.14 17.29 13.65
C ASN A 334 -7.89 16.83 12.89
N ALA A 335 -6.81 17.64 12.98
CA ALA A 335 -5.53 17.27 12.41
C ALA A 335 -4.99 15.98 13.05
N PHE A 336 -4.54 15.05 12.23
CA PHE A 336 -3.97 13.79 12.66
C PHE A 336 -2.54 13.65 12.14
N VAL A 337 -1.61 13.52 13.06
CA VAL A 337 -0.19 13.35 12.79
C VAL A 337 0.34 12.14 13.55
N THR A 338 1.49 11.65 13.16
CA THR A 338 2.13 10.52 13.85
C THR A 338 3.64 10.65 13.77
N ASP A 339 4.35 9.91 14.61
CA ASP A 339 5.81 9.85 14.61
C ASP A 339 6.29 8.56 13.95
N LEU A 340 7.05 8.68 12.88
CA LEU A 340 7.58 7.52 12.13
C LEU A 340 8.49 6.64 13.01
N LYS A 341 9.13 7.19 14.04
CA LYS A 341 9.88 6.39 15.02
C LYS A 341 8.99 5.43 15.83
N LYS A 342 7.72 5.82 16.05
CA LYS A 342 6.72 5.01 16.76
C LYS A 342 6.00 4.04 15.84
N LEU A 343 5.90 4.40 14.55
CA LEU A 343 5.52 3.49 13.48
C LEU A 343 6.81 2.90 12.89
N PRO A 344 7.43 1.87 13.43
CA PRO A 344 8.79 1.53 13.04
C PRO A 344 8.98 1.49 11.53
N HIS A 345 7.99 0.99 10.83
CA HIS A 345 7.93 0.96 9.37
C HIS A 345 6.47 1.02 8.93
N LEU A 346 6.21 1.61 7.78
CA LEU A 346 4.86 1.88 7.28
C LEU A 346 4.62 1.20 5.93
N LEU A 347 3.58 0.39 5.85
CA LEU A 347 3.07 -0.16 4.59
C LEU A 347 1.92 0.70 4.08
N ILE A 348 1.99 1.11 2.82
CA ILE A 348 0.96 1.92 2.16
C ILE A 348 0.47 1.21 0.91
N ALA A 349 -0.84 1.04 0.77
CA ALA A 349 -1.38 0.46 -0.45
C ALA A 349 -2.64 1.19 -0.93
N GLY A 350 -2.94 1.07 -2.24
CA GLY A 350 -4.12 1.66 -2.85
C GLY A 350 -4.02 1.70 -4.36
N THR A 351 -5.14 1.65 -5.05
CA THR A 351 -5.19 1.68 -6.52
C THR A 351 -4.79 3.05 -7.09
N THR A 352 -4.48 3.10 -8.37
CA THR A 352 -4.24 4.36 -9.09
C THR A 352 -5.42 5.33 -8.92
N GLY A 353 -5.12 6.60 -8.66
CA GLY A 353 -6.13 7.63 -8.40
C GLY A 353 -6.79 7.58 -7.02
N SER A 354 -6.38 6.67 -6.14
CA SER A 354 -6.88 6.60 -4.76
C SER A 354 -6.36 7.74 -3.86
N GLY A 355 -5.26 8.40 -4.25
CA GLY A 355 -4.57 9.43 -3.49
C GLY A 355 -3.31 8.94 -2.76
N LYS A 356 -2.82 7.71 -3.06
CA LYS A 356 -1.62 7.11 -2.47
C LYS A 356 -0.40 8.02 -2.63
N SER A 357 -0.06 8.41 -3.86
CA SER A 357 1.11 9.23 -4.16
C SER A 357 1.04 10.62 -3.53
N VAL A 358 -0.13 11.25 -3.57
CA VAL A 358 -0.36 12.55 -2.91
C VAL A 358 -0.14 12.45 -1.39
N GLY A 359 -0.63 11.37 -0.76
CA GLY A 359 -0.40 11.12 0.66
C GLY A 359 1.07 10.88 0.99
N ILE A 360 1.81 10.13 0.17
CA ILE A 360 3.25 9.91 0.35
C ILE A 360 4.01 11.23 0.22
N ASN A 361 3.69 12.05 -0.80
CA ASN A 361 4.28 13.37 -0.96
C ASN A 361 4.02 14.27 0.26
N SER A 362 2.81 14.23 0.82
CA SER A 362 2.49 14.99 2.04
C SER A 362 3.32 14.53 3.26
N MET A 363 3.59 13.24 3.39
CA MET A 363 4.47 12.70 4.42
C MET A 363 5.92 13.14 4.19
N LEU A 364 6.43 13.07 2.94
CA LEU A 364 7.75 13.55 2.56
C LEU A 364 7.94 15.04 2.87
N LEU A 365 6.99 15.87 2.44
CA LEU A 365 7.01 17.30 2.74
C LEU A 365 7.01 17.56 4.25
N SER A 366 6.22 16.82 5.03
CA SER A 366 6.24 16.92 6.49
C SER A 366 7.64 16.72 7.08
N LEU A 367 8.39 15.75 6.55
CA LEU A 367 9.77 15.49 6.95
C LEU A 367 10.71 16.62 6.52
N LEU A 368 10.57 17.13 5.29
CA LEU A 368 11.40 18.22 4.76
C LEU A 368 11.14 19.56 5.47
N TYR A 369 9.93 19.80 5.97
CA TYR A 369 9.58 20.97 6.79
C TYR A 369 10.13 20.91 8.22
N ARG A 370 10.78 19.82 8.61
CA ARG A 370 11.28 19.62 9.99
C ARG A 370 12.78 19.33 10.07
N ASN A 371 13.40 18.96 8.96
CA ASN A 371 14.77 18.43 8.99
C ASN A 371 15.70 19.14 8.01
N SER A 372 16.97 19.18 8.37
CA SER A 372 18.08 19.49 7.46
C SER A 372 18.73 18.19 6.94
N PRO A 373 19.59 18.28 5.92
CA PRO A 373 20.36 17.12 5.44
C PRO A 373 21.26 16.48 6.49
N LYS A 374 21.63 17.21 7.56
CA LYS A 374 22.42 16.70 8.68
C LYS A 374 21.60 15.84 9.65
N THR A 375 20.28 16.05 9.72
CA THR A 375 19.40 15.34 10.65
C THR A 375 18.60 14.25 9.96
N LEU A 376 18.34 14.37 8.64
CA LEU A 376 17.57 13.43 7.84
C LEU A 376 18.22 13.20 6.49
N ARG A 377 18.39 11.93 6.12
CA ARG A 377 18.74 11.52 4.76
C ARG A 377 17.63 10.64 4.18
N LEU A 378 17.43 10.73 2.90
CA LEU A 378 16.38 10.03 2.16
C LEU A 378 17.00 9.10 1.12
N MET A 379 16.44 7.89 0.99
CA MET A 379 16.68 7.00 -0.13
C MET A 379 15.35 6.71 -0.79
N MET A 380 15.20 7.08 -2.06
CA MET A 380 13.96 6.93 -2.80
C MET A 380 14.09 5.92 -3.92
N ILE A 381 13.16 4.98 -4.00
CA ILE A 381 13.11 3.92 -5.01
C ILE A 381 11.79 4.07 -5.78
N ASP A 382 11.89 4.42 -7.06
CA ASP A 382 10.76 4.63 -7.98
C ASP A 382 11.03 3.96 -9.33
N PRO A 383 10.70 2.66 -9.48
CA PRO A 383 10.93 1.94 -10.72
C PRO A 383 10.19 2.50 -11.93
N LYS A 384 9.14 3.29 -11.70
CA LYS A 384 8.31 3.88 -12.77
C LYS A 384 8.74 5.27 -13.20
N MET A 385 9.62 5.92 -12.46
CA MET A 385 10.10 7.31 -12.70
C MET A 385 8.98 8.37 -12.74
N LEU A 386 7.89 8.16 -12.03
CA LEU A 386 6.71 9.02 -12.12
C LEU A 386 6.50 9.90 -10.89
N GLU A 387 6.83 9.38 -9.70
CA GLU A 387 6.39 9.99 -8.44
C GLU A 387 7.51 10.79 -7.76
N PHE A 388 8.76 10.31 -7.83
CA PHE A 388 9.86 10.88 -7.05
C PHE A 388 10.92 11.61 -7.87
N SER A 389 10.84 11.61 -9.19
CA SER A 389 11.82 12.28 -10.05
C SER A 389 11.97 13.77 -9.76
N ILE A 390 10.91 14.42 -9.30
CA ILE A 390 10.88 15.83 -8.89
C ILE A 390 11.86 16.12 -7.73
N TYR A 391 12.09 15.16 -6.85
CA TYR A 391 12.96 15.30 -5.67
C TYR A 391 14.45 15.08 -5.97
N ASN A 392 14.85 14.69 -7.19
CA ASN A 392 16.26 14.55 -7.51
C ASN A 392 17.01 15.84 -7.18
N ASP A 393 18.25 15.68 -6.73
CA ASP A 393 19.19 16.75 -6.39
C ASP A 393 18.86 17.57 -5.13
N ILE A 394 17.81 17.23 -4.34
CA ILE A 394 17.68 17.83 -3.01
C ILE A 394 18.80 17.35 -2.09
N PRO A 395 19.34 18.21 -1.21
CA PRO A 395 20.51 17.87 -0.38
C PRO A 395 20.26 16.74 0.62
N HIS A 396 19.00 16.36 0.85
CA HIS A 396 18.63 15.26 1.74
C HIS A 396 18.83 13.87 1.11
N LEU A 397 18.99 13.75 -0.20
CA LEU A 397 19.12 12.44 -0.85
C LEU A 397 20.48 11.79 -0.56
N LEU A 398 20.48 10.50 -0.23
CA LEU A 398 21.68 9.66 -0.15
C LEU A 398 22.18 9.24 -1.52
N THR A 399 21.26 8.94 -2.43
CA THR A 399 21.52 8.52 -3.81
C THR A 399 20.57 9.25 -4.74
N PRO A 400 20.86 9.35 -6.04
CA PRO A 400 19.82 9.70 -7.01
C PRO A 400 18.61 8.78 -6.82
N VAL A 401 17.41 9.22 -7.21
CA VAL A 401 16.22 8.36 -7.17
C VAL A 401 16.50 7.08 -7.94
N ILE A 402 16.36 5.94 -7.27
CA ILE A 402 16.73 4.63 -7.81
C ILE A 402 15.57 4.11 -8.66
N THR A 403 15.84 3.92 -9.94
CA THR A 403 14.84 3.48 -10.93
C THR A 403 15.05 2.06 -11.41
N ASP A 404 16.28 1.54 -11.32
CA ASP A 404 16.63 0.19 -11.70
C ASP A 404 16.38 -0.79 -10.54
N PRO A 405 15.57 -1.86 -10.73
CA PRO A 405 15.28 -2.83 -9.68
C PRO A 405 16.52 -3.55 -9.12
N LYS A 406 17.56 -3.80 -9.93
CA LYS A 406 18.80 -4.44 -9.46
C LYS A 406 19.58 -3.48 -8.54
N LYS A 407 19.67 -2.20 -8.94
CA LYS A 407 20.27 -1.18 -8.07
C LYS A 407 19.49 -1.00 -6.79
N ALA A 408 18.15 -1.14 -6.83
CA ALA A 408 17.31 -1.09 -5.63
C ALA A 408 17.63 -2.24 -4.66
N VAL A 409 17.84 -3.46 -5.16
CA VAL A 409 18.26 -4.61 -4.34
C VAL A 409 19.63 -4.33 -3.70
N ASN A 410 20.61 -3.84 -4.48
CA ASN A 410 21.92 -3.47 -3.96
C ASN A 410 21.81 -2.38 -2.87
N ALA A 411 20.99 -1.37 -3.11
CA ALA A 411 20.75 -0.29 -2.14
C ALA A 411 20.14 -0.81 -0.84
N LEU A 412 19.16 -1.72 -0.89
CA LEU A 412 18.58 -2.34 0.28
C LEU A 412 19.60 -3.22 1.03
N SER A 413 20.44 -3.97 0.30
CA SER A 413 21.53 -4.75 0.89
C SER A 413 22.54 -3.86 1.60
N ASN A 414 22.98 -2.77 0.97
CA ASN A 414 23.91 -1.81 1.55
C ASN A 414 23.28 -1.03 2.72
N MET A 415 21.97 -0.82 2.71
CA MET A 415 21.25 -0.25 3.85
C MET A 415 21.26 -1.20 5.07
N VAL A 416 21.20 -2.52 4.85
CA VAL A 416 21.41 -3.51 5.94
C VAL A 416 22.84 -3.40 6.49
N ALA A 417 23.83 -3.26 5.63
CA ALA A 417 25.23 -3.07 6.07
C ALA A 417 25.41 -1.77 6.88
N GLU A 418 24.77 -0.67 6.47
CA GLU A 418 24.75 0.60 7.21
C GLU A 418 24.06 0.45 8.57
N MET A 419 22.93 -0.26 8.62
CA MET A 419 22.30 -0.60 9.89
C MET A 419 23.24 -1.31 10.84
N GLU A 420 23.97 -2.33 10.35
CA GLU A 420 24.93 -3.10 11.13
C GLU A 420 26.16 -2.24 11.54
N ARG A 421 26.62 -1.35 10.66
CA ARG A 421 27.67 -0.36 10.99
C ARG A 421 27.23 0.53 12.14
N ARG A 422 26.00 1.07 12.10
CA ARG A 422 25.44 1.90 13.18
C ARG A 422 25.34 1.14 14.49
N TYR A 423 24.94 -0.12 14.47
CA TYR A 423 24.93 -0.96 15.66
C TYR A 423 26.31 -1.12 16.29
N ARG A 424 27.37 -1.28 15.47
CA ARG A 424 28.77 -1.32 15.99
C ARG A 424 29.15 -0.01 16.65
N LEU A 425 28.89 1.13 16.02
CA LEU A 425 29.15 2.46 16.60
C LEU A 425 28.40 2.68 17.91
N MET A 426 27.13 2.32 17.98
CA MET A 426 26.32 2.42 19.18
C MET A 426 26.84 1.50 20.31
N ALA A 427 27.30 0.31 19.97
CA ALA A 427 27.89 -0.63 20.92
C ALA A 427 29.22 -0.09 21.49
N GLU A 428 30.09 0.46 20.67
CA GLU A 428 31.34 1.11 21.06
C GLU A 428 31.05 2.32 21.98
N ALA A 429 30.05 3.12 21.61
CA ALA A 429 29.59 4.25 22.40
C ALA A 429 28.80 3.83 23.66
N LYS A 430 28.46 2.53 23.83
CA LYS A 430 27.62 1.99 24.92
C LYS A 430 26.24 2.65 24.99
N THR A 431 25.62 2.87 23.85
CA THR A 431 24.27 3.45 23.70
C THR A 431 23.31 2.39 23.13
N LYS A 432 22.00 2.58 23.38
CA LYS A 432 20.97 1.58 22.99
C LYS A 432 20.24 1.94 21.69
N ASN A 433 20.23 3.19 21.32
CA ASN A 433 19.52 3.73 20.15
C ASN A 433 20.27 4.96 19.61
N ILE A 434 19.87 5.40 18.43
CA ILE A 434 20.49 6.52 17.72
C ILE A 434 20.34 7.84 18.49
N GLU A 435 19.23 8.06 19.19
CA GLU A 435 18.99 9.30 19.94
C GLU A 435 20.04 9.45 21.06
N ASN A 436 20.22 8.41 21.87
CA ASN A 436 21.22 8.42 22.94
C ASN A 436 22.65 8.47 22.38
N TYR A 437 22.86 7.89 21.19
CA TYR A 437 24.15 7.99 20.51
C TYR A 437 24.43 9.43 20.10
N ASN A 438 23.49 10.09 19.41
CA ASN A 438 23.60 11.46 18.95
C ASN A 438 23.74 12.45 20.13
N GLU A 439 22.97 12.26 21.20
CA GLU A 439 23.12 13.08 22.42
C GLU A 439 24.54 13.00 22.98
N LYS A 440 25.11 11.79 23.04
CA LYS A 440 26.48 11.60 23.48
C LYS A 440 27.51 12.20 22.51
N MET A 441 27.33 12.04 21.19
CA MET A 441 28.22 12.65 20.19
C MET A 441 28.19 14.17 20.27
N LYS A 442 27.00 14.75 20.44
CA LYS A 442 26.82 16.19 20.65
C LYS A 442 27.56 16.70 21.89
N GLU A 443 27.54 15.96 23.02
CA GLU A 443 28.29 16.28 24.22
C GLU A 443 29.80 16.22 24.01
N LEU A 444 30.28 15.30 23.16
CA LEU A 444 31.69 15.12 22.82
C LEU A 444 32.16 16.12 21.74
N GLY A 445 31.24 16.86 21.08
CA GLY A 445 31.53 17.70 19.92
C GLY A 445 31.83 16.92 18.64
N GLU A 446 31.36 15.66 18.54
CA GLU A 446 31.50 14.76 17.41
C GLU A 446 30.28 14.83 16.51
N GLU A 447 30.38 14.27 15.29
CA GLU A 447 29.27 14.26 14.33
C GLU A 447 28.15 13.32 14.75
N GLU A 448 26.92 13.83 14.64
CA GLU A 448 25.69 13.08 14.88
C GLU A 448 25.33 12.24 13.63
N LEU A 449 24.70 11.08 13.82
CA LEU A 449 24.19 10.26 12.73
C LEU A 449 22.79 10.75 12.32
N PRO A 450 22.54 11.03 11.03
CA PRO A 450 21.21 11.39 10.55
C PRO A 450 20.24 10.21 10.65
N PHE A 451 18.95 10.48 10.84
CA PHE A 451 17.93 9.50 10.53
C PHE A 451 17.93 9.20 9.03
N ILE A 452 17.60 7.98 8.65
CA ILE A 452 17.44 7.60 7.24
C ILE A 452 16.01 7.11 7.03
N VAL A 453 15.34 7.66 6.01
CA VAL A 453 14.03 7.16 5.58
C VAL A 453 14.16 6.61 4.16
N VAL A 454 13.89 5.31 4.02
CA VAL A 454 13.86 4.61 2.74
C VAL A 454 12.41 4.56 2.26
N ILE A 455 12.15 5.08 1.07
CA ILE A 455 10.80 5.15 0.50
C ILE A 455 10.76 4.35 -0.80
N ILE A 456 9.82 3.40 -0.89
CA ILE A 456 9.59 2.56 -2.06
C ILE A 456 8.18 2.87 -2.57
N ASP A 457 8.05 3.43 -3.79
CA ASP A 457 6.73 3.75 -4.38
C ASP A 457 5.96 2.51 -4.81
N GLU A 458 6.65 1.54 -5.44
CA GLU A 458 5.99 0.35 -5.96
C GLU A 458 6.78 -0.92 -5.62
N LEU A 459 6.40 -1.53 -4.50
CA LEU A 459 7.00 -2.79 -4.05
C LEU A 459 6.79 -3.92 -5.07
N ALA A 460 5.62 -3.95 -5.76
CA ALA A 460 5.30 -5.02 -6.69
C ALA A 460 6.35 -5.16 -7.81
N ASP A 461 6.87 -4.05 -8.33
CA ASP A 461 7.84 -4.09 -9.42
C ASP A 461 9.20 -4.66 -8.95
N LEU A 462 9.58 -4.43 -7.69
CA LEU A 462 10.76 -5.05 -7.08
C LEU A 462 10.55 -6.54 -6.81
N MET A 463 9.36 -6.92 -6.30
CA MET A 463 9.02 -8.31 -6.00
C MET A 463 8.98 -9.18 -7.25
N MET A 464 8.57 -8.63 -8.40
CA MET A 464 8.58 -9.33 -9.69
C MET A 464 9.99 -9.61 -10.21
N THR A 465 10.96 -8.76 -9.87
CA THR A 465 12.34 -8.88 -10.38
C THR A 465 13.24 -9.71 -9.47
N ALA A 466 13.17 -9.50 -8.16
CA ALA A 466 14.05 -10.12 -7.18
C ALA A 466 13.33 -10.34 -5.83
N GLY A 467 12.12 -10.91 -5.87
CA GLY A 467 11.22 -10.97 -4.73
C GLY A 467 11.82 -11.56 -3.45
N LYS A 468 12.60 -12.62 -3.54
CA LYS A 468 13.23 -13.25 -2.36
C LYS A 468 14.25 -12.35 -1.67
N ASP A 469 15.06 -11.66 -2.45
CA ASP A 469 16.11 -10.78 -1.92
C ASP A 469 15.49 -9.51 -1.33
N VAL A 470 14.51 -8.93 -2.04
CA VAL A 470 13.74 -7.76 -1.57
C VAL A 470 13.01 -8.08 -0.27
N GLU A 471 12.30 -9.21 -0.21
CA GLU A 471 11.60 -9.65 1.01
C GLU A 471 12.56 -9.87 2.17
N PHE A 472 13.72 -10.49 1.91
CA PHE A 472 14.75 -10.71 2.90
C PHE A 472 15.31 -9.40 3.46
N TYR A 473 15.73 -8.45 2.60
CA TYR A 473 16.32 -7.19 3.06
C TYR A 473 15.29 -6.30 3.75
N ILE A 474 14.07 -6.18 3.21
CA ILE A 474 12.98 -5.45 3.88
C ILE A 474 12.67 -6.08 5.23
N GLY A 475 12.58 -7.41 5.31
CA GLY A 475 12.35 -8.13 6.56
C GLY A 475 13.46 -7.87 7.58
N ARG A 476 14.73 -7.91 7.16
CA ARG A 476 15.89 -7.66 8.02
C ARG A 476 15.91 -6.22 8.55
N LEU A 477 15.69 -5.24 7.68
CA LEU A 477 15.58 -3.83 8.08
C LEU A 477 14.39 -3.61 9.03
N ALA A 478 13.21 -4.12 8.68
CA ALA A 478 12.03 -3.92 9.48
C ALA A 478 12.10 -4.55 10.88
N GLN A 479 12.86 -5.64 11.05
CA GLN A 479 13.09 -6.25 12.37
C GLN A 479 14.07 -5.48 13.24
N MET A 480 15.09 -4.88 12.66
CA MET A 480 16.24 -4.37 13.42
C MET A 480 16.53 -2.87 13.24
N ALA A 481 16.11 -2.24 12.16
CA ALA A 481 16.60 -0.91 11.81
C ALA A 481 16.07 0.24 12.69
N ARG A 482 14.98 0.04 13.43
CA ARG A 482 14.37 1.07 14.28
C ARG A 482 15.35 1.74 15.24
N ALA A 483 16.11 0.96 15.99
CA ALA A 483 17.05 1.51 16.97
C ALA A 483 18.24 2.21 16.32
N SER A 484 18.61 1.86 15.09
CA SER A 484 19.68 2.51 14.32
C SER A 484 19.22 3.77 13.58
N GLY A 485 17.95 4.19 13.73
CA GLY A 485 17.39 5.38 13.10
C GLY A 485 17.11 5.25 11.61
N ILE A 486 16.88 4.01 11.13
CA ILE A 486 16.50 3.74 9.73
C ILE A 486 15.05 3.29 9.69
N HIS A 487 14.25 3.94 8.87
CA HIS A 487 12.81 3.71 8.76
C HIS A 487 12.40 3.44 7.31
N LEU A 488 11.37 2.61 7.12
CA LEU A 488 10.85 2.24 5.81
C LEU A 488 9.43 2.79 5.62
N ILE A 489 9.18 3.38 4.45
CA ILE A 489 7.85 3.65 3.92
C ILE A 489 7.74 2.84 2.63
N VAL A 490 6.98 1.75 2.67
CA VAL A 490 6.86 0.81 1.54
C VAL A 490 5.47 0.92 0.96
N ALA A 491 5.39 1.27 -0.32
CA ALA A 491 4.11 1.45 -0.98
C ALA A 491 3.90 0.49 -2.16
N THR A 492 2.63 0.24 -2.50
CA THR A 492 2.25 -0.55 -3.67
C THR A 492 0.87 -0.15 -4.19
N GLN A 493 0.68 -0.21 -5.50
CA GLN A 493 -0.61 -0.09 -6.17
C GLN A 493 -1.25 -1.46 -6.45
N ARG A 494 -0.49 -2.56 -6.23
CA ARG A 494 -0.92 -3.95 -6.48
C ARG A 494 -0.95 -4.74 -5.18
N PRO A 495 -2.03 -4.63 -4.37
CA PRO A 495 -2.12 -5.28 -3.08
C PRO A 495 -2.48 -6.78 -3.20
N SER A 496 -1.69 -7.55 -3.94
CA SER A 496 -1.83 -9.00 -4.03
C SER A 496 -1.07 -9.72 -2.91
N VAL A 497 -1.40 -10.98 -2.67
CA VAL A 497 -0.74 -11.81 -1.63
C VAL A 497 0.74 -12.03 -1.95
N ASP A 498 1.09 -12.08 -3.25
CA ASP A 498 2.46 -12.27 -3.72
C ASP A 498 3.35 -11.03 -3.48
N VAL A 499 2.74 -9.86 -3.36
CA VAL A 499 3.43 -8.59 -3.09
C VAL A 499 3.43 -8.27 -1.60
N VAL A 500 2.25 -8.34 -0.97
CA VAL A 500 2.07 -8.10 0.46
C VAL A 500 2.04 -9.44 1.18
N THR A 501 3.19 -10.09 1.21
CA THR A 501 3.37 -11.43 1.78
C THR A 501 3.17 -11.45 3.30
N GLY A 502 3.06 -12.64 3.87
CA GLY A 502 2.99 -12.83 5.32
C GLY A 502 4.20 -12.26 6.05
N LEU A 503 5.41 -12.38 5.48
CA LEU A 503 6.64 -11.82 6.04
C LEU A 503 6.64 -10.30 6.02
N ILE A 504 6.24 -9.69 4.91
CA ILE A 504 6.10 -8.22 4.80
C ILE A 504 5.11 -7.71 5.85
N LYS A 505 3.93 -8.33 5.96
CA LYS A 505 2.91 -7.93 6.94
C LYS A 505 3.34 -8.10 8.40
N ALA A 506 4.06 -9.16 8.71
CA ALA A 506 4.55 -9.41 10.07
C ALA A 506 5.58 -8.35 10.52
N ASN A 507 6.36 -7.82 9.59
CA ASN A 507 7.42 -6.87 9.86
C ASN A 507 7.00 -5.40 9.66
N LEU A 508 5.91 -5.14 8.94
CA LEU A 508 5.31 -3.81 8.73
C LEU A 508 3.93 -3.74 9.41
N PRO A 509 3.89 -3.57 10.74
CA PRO A 509 2.63 -3.65 11.50
C PRO A 509 1.75 -2.41 11.32
N SER A 510 2.34 -1.25 10.98
CA SER A 510 1.61 -0.02 10.71
C SER A 510 1.22 0.03 9.25
N ARG A 511 -0.06 0.23 8.97
CA ARG A 511 -0.55 0.10 7.59
C ARG A 511 -1.54 1.21 7.25
N ILE A 512 -1.43 1.74 6.03
CA ILE A 512 -2.41 2.65 5.45
C ILE A 512 -2.95 2.02 4.17
N SER A 513 -4.26 1.88 4.08
CA SER A 513 -4.93 1.51 2.84
C SER A 513 -5.74 2.69 2.32
N TYR A 514 -5.36 3.20 1.17
CA TYR A 514 -6.23 4.03 0.35
C TYR A 514 -7.29 3.15 -0.32
N LYS A 515 -8.18 3.77 -1.11
CA LYS A 515 -9.22 3.03 -1.83
C LYS A 515 -8.62 1.89 -2.65
N VAL A 516 -9.24 0.72 -2.57
CA VAL A 516 -8.94 -0.48 -3.37
C VAL A 516 -10.16 -0.92 -4.16
N GLY A 517 -9.95 -1.82 -5.14
CA GLY A 517 -11.02 -2.30 -6.01
C GLY A 517 -11.92 -3.34 -5.38
N GLN A 518 -11.36 -4.22 -4.56
CA GLN A 518 -12.04 -5.41 -4.05
C GLN A 518 -11.89 -5.55 -2.53
N LYS A 519 -12.86 -6.25 -1.91
CA LYS A 519 -12.83 -6.59 -0.46
C LYS A 519 -11.60 -7.44 -0.10
N ILE A 520 -11.15 -8.28 -1.04
CA ILE A 520 -9.96 -9.12 -0.84
C ILE A 520 -8.70 -8.27 -0.71
N ASP A 521 -8.56 -7.22 -1.51
CA ASP A 521 -7.42 -6.32 -1.48
C ASP A 521 -7.31 -5.60 -0.11
N SER A 522 -8.46 -5.11 0.40
CA SER A 522 -8.53 -4.53 1.76
C SER A 522 -8.05 -5.53 2.81
N LYS A 523 -8.49 -6.78 2.70
CA LYS A 523 -8.10 -7.84 3.63
C LYS A 523 -6.62 -8.21 3.52
N VAL A 524 -6.04 -8.18 2.31
CA VAL A 524 -4.61 -8.40 2.12
C VAL A 524 -3.77 -7.33 2.83
N ILE A 525 -4.19 -6.06 2.77
CA ILE A 525 -3.45 -4.94 3.37
C ILE A 525 -3.69 -4.86 4.88
N LEU A 526 -4.96 -4.76 5.28
CA LEU A 526 -5.37 -4.38 6.64
C LEU A 526 -5.75 -5.58 7.53
N ASP A 527 -5.81 -6.79 6.99
CA ASP A 527 -6.44 -7.97 7.61
C ASP A 527 -7.94 -7.76 7.92
N ALA A 528 -8.55 -6.69 7.38
CA ALA A 528 -9.94 -6.30 7.53
C ALA A 528 -10.52 -5.75 6.22
N MET A 529 -11.84 -5.76 6.09
CA MET A 529 -12.55 -5.13 4.99
C MET A 529 -12.80 -3.65 5.28
N GLY A 530 -13.12 -2.86 4.25
CA GLY A 530 -13.56 -1.47 4.37
C GLY A 530 -12.83 -0.49 3.44
N ALA A 531 -11.62 -0.82 2.98
CA ALA A 531 -10.89 0.06 2.05
C ALA A 531 -11.52 0.08 0.64
N GLU A 532 -12.27 -0.94 0.25
CA GLU A 532 -13.06 -0.98 -0.97
C GLU A 532 -14.21 0.05 -0.97
N SER A 533 -14.69 0.42 0.23
CA SER A 533 -15.79 1.36 0.41
C SER A 533 -15.34 2.81 0.55
N LEU A 534 -14.05 3.09 0.46
CA LEU A 534 -13.49 4.43 0.51
C LEU A 534 -13.85 5.25 -0.74
N LEU A 535 -13.80 6.55 -0.61
CA LEU A 535 -14.18 7.48 -1.68
C LEU A 535 -13.07 7.69 -2.73
N GLY A 536 -11.81 7.42 -2.35
CA GLY A 536 -10.63 7.80 -3.12
C GLY A 536 -10.18 9.24 -2.83
N ARG A 537 -9.24 9.78 -3.62
CA ARG A 537 -8.72 11.15 -3.46
C ARG A 537 -8.21 11.47 -2.05
N GLY A 538 -7.45 10.55 -1.47
CA GLY A 538 -6.85 10.72 -0.15
C GLY A 538 -7.63 10.12 1.01
N ASP A 539 -8.84 9.60 0.78
CA ASP A 539 -9.60 8.87 1.79
C ASP A 539 -8.93 7.53 2.08
N CYS A 540 -8.58 7.26 3.33
CA CYS A 540 -7.77 6.12 3.71
C CYS A 540 -8.14 5.54 5.09
N LEU A 541 -7.71 4.31 5.31
CA LEU A 541 -7.80 3.59 6.58
C LEU A 541 -6.40 3.36 7.13
N PHE A 542 -6.18 3.75 8.36
CA PHE A 542 -4.92 3.60 9.08
C PHE A 542 -5.06 2.58 10.21
N THR A 543 -4.14 1.63 10.27
CA THR A 543 -4.00 0.69 11.40
C THR A 543 -2.75 1.06 12.18
N PRO A 544 -2.88 1.62 13.38
CA PRO A 544 -1.75 1.89 14.27
C PRO A 544 -1.09 0.59 14.76
N PRO A 545 0.20 0.62 15.10
CA PRO A 545 0.88 -0.56 15.64
C PRO A 545 0.30 -0.95 16.99
N GLY A 546 0.22 -2.26 17.25
CA GLY A 546 -0.21 -2.79 18.54
C GLY A 546 -1.72 -2.73 18.80
N THR A 547 -2.53 -2.25 17.85
CA THR A 547 -3.98 -2.24 17.95
C THR A 547 -4.64 -2.92 16.75
N SER A 548 -5.81 -3.50 16.95
CA SER A 548 -6.67 -3.99 15.86
C SER A 548 -7.68 -2.93 15.38
N SER A 549 -7.62 -1.73 15.95
CA SER A 549 -8.53 -0.64 15.62
C SER A 549 -8.13 0.01 14.30
N ILE A 550 -9.10 0.33 13.47
CA ILE A 550 -8.91 1.02 12.20
C ILE A 550 -9.40 2.45 12.34
N VAL A 551 -8.54 3.41 12.02
CA VAL A 551 -8.86 4.84 12.00
C VAL A 551 -9.05 5.29 10.56
N ARG A 552 -10.20 5.89 10.24
CA ARG A 552 -10.41 6.54 8.94
C ARG A 552 -9.82 7.93 8.96
N LEU A 553 -9.00 8.23 7.96
CA LEU A 553 -8.32 9.50 7.78
C LEU A 553 -8.52 9.99 6.35
N HIS A 554 -8.34 11.29 6.18
CA HIS A 554 -8.39 11.94 4.89
C HIS A 554 -7.05 12.66 4.69
N ALA A 555 -6.21 12.10 3.82
CA ALA A 555 -4.85 12.58 3.57
C ALA A 555 -4.87 14.00 3.03
N PRO A 556 -3.87 14.82 3.40
CA PRO A 556 -3.79 16.19 2.94
C PRO A 556 -3.26 16.26 1.51
N PHE A 557 -3.65 17.31 0.82
CA PHE A 557 -3.27 17.61 -0.55
C PHE A 557 -2.19 18.67 -0.59
N ALA A 558 -1.16 18.43 -1.40
CA ALA A 558 -0.21 19.39 -1.90
C ALA A 558 -0.12 19.22 -3.43
N SER A 559 -0.10 20.31 -4.18
CA SER A 559 0.02 20.30 -5.64
C SER A 559 1.47 20.09 -6.09
N GLU A 560 1.67 19.62 -7.32
CA GLU A 560 3.01 19.49 -7.90
C GLU A 560 3.78 20.80 -7.90
N PHE A 561 3.10 21.92 -8.20
CA PHE A 561 3.70 23.25 -8.17
C PHE A 561 4.21 23.67 -6.77
N GLU A 562 3.51 23.28 -5.71
CA GLU A 562 3.98 23.51 -4.33
C GLU A 562 5.21 22.65 -4.02
N ILE A 563 5.21 21.40 -4.49
CA ILE A 563 6.35 20.50 -4.34
C ILE A 563 7.57 21.05 -5.08
N GLU A 564 7.42 21.49 -6.33
CA GLU A 564 8.48 22.11 -7.13
C GLU A 564 9.12 23.30 -6.42
N LYS A 565 8.30 24.24 -5.92
CA LYS A 565 8.80 25.39 -5.17
C LYS A 565 9.63 25.02 -3.93
N ILE A 566 9.17 24.00 -3.22
CA ILE A 566 9.87 23.52 -2.01
C ILE A 566 11.18 22.86 -2.40
N VAL A 567 11.16 22.02 -3.43
CA VAL A 567 12.33 21.31 -3.95
C VAL A 567 13.38 22.30 -4.45
N ASP A 568 12.99 23.31 -5.26
CA ASP A 568 13.88 24.33 -5.76
C ASP A 568 14.52 25.14 -4.62
N PHE A 569 13.72 25.54 -3.63
CA PHE A 569 14.22 26.22 -2.44
C PHE A 569 15.27 25.40 -1.67
N LEU A 570 15.08 24.07 -1.57
CA LEU A 570 16.05 23.20 -0.90
C LEU A 570 17.34 23.01 -1.72
N LYS A 571 17.24 22.92 -3.05
CA LYS A 571 18.38 22.81 -3.95
C LYS A 571 19.24 24.06 -3.98
N ASP A 572 18.62 25.25 -3.90
CA ASP A 572 19.31 26.52 -3.94
C ASP A 572 20.20 26.77 -2.71
N GLN A 573 19.92 26.09 -1.59
CA GLN A 573 20.68 26.25 -0.35
C GLN A 573 22.00 25.48 -0.33
N GLN A 574 21.99 24.25 -0.84
CA GLN A 574 23.13 23.34 -0.75
C GLN A 574 23.06 22.31 -1.88
N SER A 575 24.18 22.08 -2.55
CA SER A 575 24.32 20.99 -3.51
C SER A 575 24.19 19.62 -2.83
N VAL A 576 23.60 18.66 -3.52
CA VAL A 576 23.50 17.29 -3.03
C VAL A 576 24.88 16.61 -3.01
N GLU A 577 25.15 15.85 -1.96
CA GLU A 577 26.29 14.94 -1.88
C GLU A 577 25.79 13.50 -1.86
N TYR A 578 25.88 12.86 -3.04
CA TYR A 578 25.46 11.46 -3.19
C TYR A 578 26.53 10.50 -2.66
N ASP A 579 26.09 9.47 -1.94
CA ASP A 579 26.93 8.34 -1.52
C ASP A 579 26.71 7.15 -2.46
N GLU A 580 27.57 7.04 -3.47
CA GLU A 580 27.51 5.98 -4.46
C GLU A 580 27.77 4.57 -3.88
N SER A 581 28.29 4.46 -2.66
CA SER A 581 28.55 3.17 -2.02
C SER A 581 27.26 2.36 -1.85
N PHE A 582 26.12 3.03 -1.66
CA PHE A 582 24.82 2.36 -1.57
C PHE A 582 24.37 1.66 -2.87
N LEU A 583 24.88 2.07 -4.02
CA LEU A 583 24.48 1.51 -5.34
C LEU A 583 25.41 0.38 -5.81
N LYS A 584 26.57 0.24 -5.18
CA LYS A 584 27.57 -0.77 -5.56
C LYS A 584 27.10 -2.17 -5.16
N ASP A 585 27.41 -3.14 -6.02
CA ASP A 585 27.18 -4.55 -5.71
C ASP A 585 28.17 -5.00 -4.62
N GLN A 586 27.68 -5.57 -3.53
CA GLN A 586 28.55 -6.12 -2.47
C GLN A 586 29.44 -7.26 -2.98
N GLN A 587 29.02 -7.98 -4.03
CA GLN A 587 29.88 -8.99 -4.66
C GLN A 587 31.07 -8.37 -5.37
N SER A 588 30.95 -7.13 -5.89
CA SER A 588 32.06 -6.39 -6.48
C SER A 588 32.97 -5.73 -5.42
N MET A 589 32.48 -5.46 -4.23
CA MET A 589 33.34 -4.97 -3.12
C MET A 589 34.27 -6.07 -2.58
N GLY A 590 33.88 -7.34 -2.73
CA GLY A 590 34.79 -8.48 -2.46
C GLY A 590 35.91 -8.61 -3.50
N VAL A 591 35.76 -8.01 -4.69
CA VAL A 591 36.73 -8.01 -5.77
C VAL A 591 37.55 -6.72 -5.82
N THR A 592 36.97 -5.56 -5.36
CA THR A 592 37.71 -4.28 -5.35
C THR A 592 38.54 -4.03 -4.10
N SER A 593 38.41 -4.84 -3.04
CA SER A 593 39.40 -4.90 -1.95
C SER A 593 40.72 -5.55 -2.40
N SER A 594 40.75 -6.13 -3.62
CA SER A 594 41.99 -6.62 -4.23
C SER A 594 42.77 -5.59 -5.06
N GLU A 595 42.19 -4.39 -5.33
CA GLU A 595 42.92 -3.30 -6.02
C GLU A 595 43.66 -2.33 -5.08
N SER A 596 43.47 -2.44 -3.75
CA SER A 596 44.24 -1.67 -2.76
C SER A 596 45.37 -2.46 -2.08
N MET A 597 45.56 -3.72 -2.40
CA MET A 597 46.72 -4.52 -1.93
C MET A 597 47.70 -4.78 -3.07
N ASN A 598 48.18 -3.73 -3.69
CA ASN A 598 49.44 -3.77 -4.44
C ASN A 598 50.66 -3.62 -3.49
N ASN A 599 50.64 -4.36 -2.40
CA ASN A 599 51.84 -4.66 -1.59
C ASN A 599 51.81 -6.15 -1.28
N GLY A 600 52.26 -6.96 -2.18
CA GLY A 600 52.87 -8.31 -2.08
C GLY A 600 52.53 -9.21 -0.87
N GLU A 601 51.43 -9.03 -0.17
CA GLU A 601 51.06 -9.82 1.00
C GLU A 601 49.96 -10.83 0.62
N TYR A 602 50.31 -12.12 0.64
CA TYR A 602 49.39 -13.24 0.46
C TYR A 602 48.40 -13.32 1.63
N ASP A 603 47.23 -13.98 1.43
CA ASP A 603 46.30 -14.29 2.53
C ASP A 603 47.02 -14.97 3.69
N GLU A 604 46.65 -14.62 4.93
CA GLU A 604 47.26 -15.22 6.15
C GLU A 604 47.31 -16.76 6.13
N LEU A 605 46.37 -17.41 5.44
CA LEU A 605 46.26 -18.85 5.29
C LEU A 605 46.90 -19.36 4.00
N TYR A 606 47.61 -18.51 3.25
CA TYR A 606 48.24 -18.90 1.98
C TYR A 606 49.25 -20.04 2.15
N GLU A 607 50.18 -19.96 3.11
CA GLU A 607 51.17 -20.98 3.37
C GLU A 607 50.55 -22.29 3.90
N ASP A 608 49.50 -22.21 4.70
CA ASP A 608 48.79 -23.38 5.18
C ASP A 608 48.01 -24.04 4.03
N ALA A 609 47.39 -23.28 3.16
CA ALA A 609 46.68 -23.75 1.96
C ALA A 609 47.67 -24.43 0.98
N LYS A 610 48.81 -23.81 0.73
CA LYS A 610 49.90 -24.36 -0.09
C LYS A 610 50.37 -25.71 0.45
N ARG A 611 50.61 -25.80 1.75
CA ARG A 611 50.99 -27.03 2.43
C ARG A 611 49.96 -28.14 2.27
N VAL A 612 48.67 -27.80 2.47
CA VAL A 612 47.56 -28.74 2.33
C VAL A 612 47.45 -29.26 0.89
N ILE A 613 47.55 -28.38 -0.10
CA ILE A 613 47.46 -28.75 -1.52
C ILE A 613 48.64 -29.64 -1.94
N LEU A 614 49.84 -29.28 -1.54
CA LEU A 614 51.05 -30.07 -1.86
C LEU A 614 51.06 -31.43 -1.15
N SER A 615 50.53 -31.51 0.09
CA SER A 615 50.49 -32.78 0.83
C SER A 615 49.37 -33.70 0.37
N ASP A 616 48.22 -33.17 0.07
CA ASP A 616 47.02 -33.98 -0.20
C ASP A 616 46.74 -34.16 -1.70
N GLY A 617 47.45 -33.44 -2.58
CA GLY A 617 47.35 -33.51 -4.04
C GLY A 617 45.97 -33.10 -4.59
N LYS A 618 45.21 -32.30 -3.86
CA LYS A 618 43.86 -31.89 -4.23
C LYS A 618 43.77 -30.38 -4.39
N THR A 619 43.43 -29.94 -5.59
CA THR A 619 43.45 -28.52 -6.01
C THR A 619 42.07 -27.86 -6.08
N SER A 620 41.02 -28.54 -5.60
CA SER A 620 39.65 -27.98 -5.71
C SER A 620 39.32 -27.00 -4.58
N ILE A 621 38.63 -25.89 -4.93
CA ILE A 621 38.16 -24.86 -4.00
C ILE A 621 37.37 -25.49 -2.85
N SER A 622 36.43 -26.40 -3.16
CA SER A 622 35.57 -27.06 -2.16
C SER A 622 36.37 -27.99 -1.22
N TYR A 623 37.52 -28.49 -1.65
CA TYR A 623 38.39 -29.27 -0.78
C TYR A 623 39.10 -28.35 0.22
N LEU A 624 39.70 -27.27 -0.27
CA LEU A 624 40.40 -26.28 0.56
C LEU A 624 39.46 -25.63 1.57
N GLN A 625 38.25 -25.27 1.14
CA GLN A 625 37.20 -24.74 2.00
C GLN A 625 36.93 -25.64 3.21
N ARG A 626 36.74 -26.94 2.98
CA ARG A 626 36.45 -27.90 4.05
C ARG A 626 37.68 -28.21 4.93
N LYS A 627 38.84 -28.20 4.35
CA LYS A 627 40.07 -28.57 5.08
C LYS A 627 40.54 -27.47 6.02
N LEU A 628 40.42 -26.19 5.57
CA LEU A 628 40.79 -25.01 6.36
C LEU A 628 39.62 -24.38 7.12
N ASN A 629 38.40 -24.93 6.94
CA ASN A 629 37.16 -24.43 7.54
C ASN A 629 36.90 -22.93 7.25
N ILE A 630 37.08 -22.52 5.98
CA ILE A 630 36.95 -21.14 5.50
C ILE A 630 35.76 -21.01 4.54
N GLY A 631 35.32 -19.78 4.26
CA GLY A 631 34.29 -19.51 3.26
C GLY A 631 34.73 -19.83 1.82
N TYR A 632 33.80 -20.16 0.94
CA TYR A 632 34.07 -20.50 -0.47
C TYR A 632 34.90 -19.42 -1.17
N ASN A 633 34.52 -18.13 -1.02
CA ASN A 633 35.19 -17.00 -1.67
C ASN A 633 36.67 -16.85 -1.20
N ARG A 634 36.94 -17.02 0.11
CA ARG A 634 38.29 -16.96 0.63
C ARG A 634 39.15 -18.15 0.11
N ALA A 635 38.54 -19.34 0.01
CA ALA A 635 39.22 -20.51 -0.58
C ALA A 635 39.50 -20.33 -2.07
N ALA A 636 38.59 -19.69 -2.82
CA ALA A 636 38.78 -19.36 -4.23
C ALA A 636 39.94 -18.37 -4.42
N ASN A 637 39.95 -17.27 -3.65
CA ASN A 637 41.04 -16.28 -3.70
C ASN A 637 42.40 -16.88 -3.39
N ILE A 638 42.49 -17.74 -2.40
CA ILE A 638 43.78 -18.42 -2.05
C ILE A 638 44.21 -19.34 -3.21
N ILE A 639 43.31 -20.04 -3.87
CA ILE A 639 43.61 -20.88 -5.03
C ILE A 639 44.07 -20.02 -6.21
N ASP A 640 43.50 -18.85 -6.42
CA ASP A 640 43.93 -17.92 -7.46
C ASP A 640 45.33 -17.35 -7.15
N GLN A 641 45.59 -16.95 -5.90
CA GLN A 641 46.94 -16.56 -5.45
C GLN A 641 47.99 -17.68 -5.65
N LEU A 642 47.60 -18.94 -5.39
CA LEU A 642 48.47 -20.11 -5.65
C LEU A 642 48.71 -20.35 -7.14
N THR A 643 47.78 -19.95 -7.99
CA THR A 643 47.93 -19.99 -9.45
C THR A 643 48.85 -18.86 -9.93
N GLU A 644 48.66 -17.64 -9.46
CA GLU A 644 49.50 -16.48 -9.77
C GLU A 644 50.95 -16.66 -9.31
N SER A 645 51.14 -17.31 -8.17
CA SER A 645 52.49 -17.64 -7.65
C SER A 645 53.15 -18.82 -8.33
N GLY A 646 52.49 -19.48 -9.30
CA GLY A 646 53.05 -20.60 -10.05
C GLY A 646 53.08 -21.92 -9.26
N VAL A 647 52.31 -22.06 -8.20
CA VAL A 647 52.16 -23.34 -7.46
C VAL A 647 51.12 -24.23 -8.12
N LEU A 648 50.10 -23.62 -8.74
CA LEU A 648 49.04 -24.30 -9.49
C LEU A 648 49.02 -23.82 -10.95
N SER A 649 48.57 -24.70 -11.86
CA SER A 649 48.36 -24.36 -13.25
C SER A 649 47.07 -23.55 -13.42
N GLU A 650 46.91 -22.83 -14.55
CA GLU A 650 45.64 -22.33 -14.99
C GLU A 650 44.60 -23.47 -15.11
N PRO A 651 43.31 -23.19 -14.88
CA PRO A 651 42.26 -24.19 -14.97
C PRO A 651 42.11 -24.72 -16.41
N ASN A 652 42.11 -26.05 -16.57
CA ASN A 652 41.85 -26.71 -17.85
C ASN A 652 40.36 -26.54 -18.26
N SER A 653 39.99 -27.00 -19.47
CA SER A 653 38.63 -26.94 -19.99
C SER A 653 37.55 -27.61 -19.11
N LYS A 654 37.93 -28.33 -18.06
CA LYS A 654 37.05 -28.95 -17.07
C LYS A 654 37.13 -28.24 -15.71
N GLY A 655 37.82 -27.10 -15.61
CA GLY A 655 37.96 -26.34 -14.37
C GLY A 655 38.93 -26.98 -13.35
N GLN A 656 39.76 -27.93 -13.75
CA GLN A 656 40.73 -28.58 -12.88
C GLN A 656 42.10 -27.91 -13.04
N ARG A 657 42.81 -27.72 -11.95
CA ARG A 657 44.20 -27.20 -11.88
C ARG A 657 45.14 -28.29 -11.46
N GLU A 658 46.37 -28.26 -11.95
CA GLU A 658 47.43 -29.22 -11.62
C GLU A 658 48.50 -28.52 -10.78
N ILE A 659 49.20 -29.28 -9.93
CA ILE A 659 50.34 -28.79 -9.12
C ILE A 659 51.55 -28.73 -10.04
N LEU A 660 52.20 -27.56 -10.13
CA LEU A 660 53.36 -27.32 -11.01
C LEU A 660 54.68 -27.69 -10.33
#